data_dca69cad70c9ab814c3e43ddabcba960
#
_entry.id   dca69cad70c9ab814c3e43ddabcba960
#
_cell.length_a   1.000
_cell.length_b   1.000
_cell.length_c   1.000
_cell.angle_alpha   90.00
_cell.angle_beta   90.00
_cell.angle_gamma   90.00
#
_symmetry.space_group_name_H-M   'P 1'
#
loop_
_entity.id
_entity.type
_entity.pdbx_description
1 polymer ?
#
loop_
_entity_poly.entity_id
_entity_poly.type
_entity_poly.pdbx_seq_one_letter_code
_entity_poly.pdbx_strand_id
1 'polypeptide(L)'
;VPPREEGAPDLRLLAPAVAAWAAAAVALTATGWAVALGAGTGALAAGALLAMAKPRRAAARGIAVALAAVLLCAATGAAVAALRGADSRRGPLTGLARRHAEAVVEATVTADPRAARPHVRGAARAAPAAVVEAEAVRVTAAGVTTAVRTPVLLIAPPSWLGLLPSTRVRAEGRLAVPSGMGGPGPLPAAVLRIGGREPPRITGGPSAVQRVAGRFRAGLRAATDGLPPDPRALLPGLVVGDTSRVPADLDEAFRATGMTHLLAVSGSNLAILLAVLVGPPHLAARAERRGLAARLGVPLRATAVLGAGLVLGFVVVCRPDPSVLRAAACGLVLLLALGTGRRRSLLPALAAAVLLLVLYDPWLARSPGFLLSVLATGALLTLAPRWSAALQRRGVPPRAAEALAAAAAAEAACAPVIAVLAERVSLVAVPCNLLAEAAVAPATVLGFAALAVSPVAPPAAEWLARLASWPASWAAGVARTGADLPGAELAWPGGWTGGLLLAAAVAAAVFAGRRLLRSPWACAACALLLLVAVVRPAPLNRAVTGWPPPGWRLAACDVGQGDALVLAAGEGSAVVVDAGPEPRAVDRCLSALGVERIPLVLLSHFHADHVDGLPGVLRGRAVGGIETTPFAEPASQAAFVRREAGRARVPVTEAVAGERRRLGELEWEVLWPPPAGTSAVAEEGPNDASVTLLVRSAGLTALLLGDLEPPAQEALREAHPELRAVDVLKVAHHGSAHQDPHLIRALRPRLAVVSAGAGNPYGHPSPRTLGALRQQGAAVLRTDTDGPVAVTGSGAAVTAVTRPAP
;
A
#
# COMPACT_ATOMS: atom_id res chain seq x y z
N VAL A 1 26.69 40.27 7.44
CA VAL A 1 27.66 39.75 6.45
C VAL A 1 26.84 39.00 5.43
N PRO A 2 26.85 39.38 4.14
CA PRO A 2 26.09 38.66 3.10
C PRO A 2 26.59 37.20 3.03
N PRO A 3 25.70 36.22 2.75
CA PRO A 3 26.14 34.86 2.58
C PRO A 3 27.12 34.82 1.39
N ARG A 4 28.32 34.31 1.64
CA ARG A 4 29.27 34.01 0.57
C ARG A 4 28.57 33.10 -0.42
N GLU A 5 28.51 33.47 -1.69
CA GLU A 5 28.04 32.67 -2.80
C GLU A 5 28.67 31.29 -2.69
N GLU A 6 27.82 30.29 -2.42
CA GLU A 6 28.21 28.90 -2.58
C GLU A 6 28.51 28.73 -4.08
N GLY A 7 29.75 28.39 -4.41
CA GLY A 7 30.16 28.11 -5.78
C GLY A 7 29.22 27.08 -6.45
N ALA A 8 29.18 27.07 -7.77
CA ALA A 8 28.33 26.14 -8.52
C ALA A 8 28.41 24.70 -7.97
N PRO A 9 27.27 23.99 -7.83
CA PRO A 9 27.26 22.67 -7.22
C PRO A 9 28.18 21.71 -7.97
N ASP A 10 28.99 20.96 -7.24
CA ASP A 10 29.88 19.95 -7.85
C ASP A 10 29.04 18.75 -8.33
N LEU A 11 28.86 18.63 -9.64
CA LEU A 11 28.08 17.58 -10.29
C LEU A 11 28.95 16.50 -10.96
N ARG A 12 30.26 16.48 -10.72
CA ARG A 12 31.19 15.58 -11.43
C ARG A 12 30.88 14.09 -11.22
N LEU A 13 30.37 13.71 -10.06
CA LEU A 13 29.99 12.32 -9.76
C LEU A 13 28.56 11.97 -10.19
N LEU A 14 27.72 12.95 -10.52
CA LEU A 14 26.31 12.70 -10.84
C LEU A 14 26.16 11.86 -12.10
N ALA A 15 26.78 12.24 -13.21
CA ALA A 15 26.71 11.51 -14.46
C ALA A 15 27.27 10.08 -14.36
N PRO A 16 28.45 9.82 -13.75
CA PRO A 16 28.94 8.47 -13.48
C PRO A 16 27.99 7.62 -12.65
N ALA A 17 27.40 8.20 -11.59
CA ALA A 17 26.48 7.47 -10.72
C ALA A 17 25.16 7.10 -11.44
N VAL A 18 24.59 8.01 -12.20
CA VAL A 18 23.40 7.76 -13.03
C VAL A 18 23.67 6.72 -14.10
N ALA A 19 24.84 6.78 -14.75
CA ALA A 19 25.23 5.82 -15.77
C ALA A 19 25.40 4.40 -15.20
N ALA A 20 26.05 4.26 -14.06
CA ALA A 20 26.17 2.99 -13.34
C ALA A 20 24.79 2.43 -12.95
N TRP A 21 23.91 3.29 -12.44
CA TRP A 21 22.54 2.92 -12.05
C TRP A 21 21.73 2.41 -13.27
N ALA A 22 21.69 3.21 -14.35
CA ALA A 22 20.94 2.84 -15.55
C ALA A 22 21.49 1.54 -16.18
N ALA A 23 22.83 1.42 -16.26
CA ALA A 23 23.47 0.22 -16.79
C ALA A 23 23.18 -1.02 -15.93
N ALA A 24 23.20 -0.90 -14.59
CA ALA A 24 22.84 -2.00 -13.70
C ALA A 24 21.37 -2.39 -13.84
N ALA A 25 20.45 -1.42 -13.91
CA ALA A 25 19.01 -1.68 -14.09
C ALA A 25 18.70 -2.44 -15.38
N VAL A 26 19.37 -2.10 -16.48
CA VAL A 26 19.24 -2.78 -17.78
C VAL A 26 19.88 -4.16 -17.73
N ALA A 27 21.09 -4.28 -17.17
CA ALA A 27 21.84 -5.53 -17.13
C ALA A 27 21.14 -6.66 -16.35
N LEU A 28 20.33 -6.32 -15.33
CA LEU A 28 19.55 -7.32 -14.57
C LEU A 28 18.52 -8.07 -15.42
N THR A 29 18.06 -7.50 -16.55
CA THR A 29 17.07 -8.11 -17.46
C THR A 29 17.68 -8.57 -18.78
N ALA A 30 18.85 -8.06 -19.14
CA ALA A 30 19.50 -8.37 -20.39
C ALA A 30 20.15 -9.76 -20.37
N THR A 31 20.41 -10.31 -21.55
CA THR A 31 21.17 -11.56 -21.71
C THR A 31 22.63 -11.37 -21.35
N GLY A 32 23.24 -12.37 -20.70
CA GLY A 32 24.60 -12.26 -20.17
C GLY A 32 25.67 -11.89 -21.26
N TRP A 33 25.51 -12.40 -22.48
CA TRP A 33 26.46 -12.10 -23.59
C TRP A 33 26.31 -10.62 -24.04
N ALA A 34 25.07 -10.07 -24.09
CA ALA A 34 24.86 -8.68 -24.46
C ALA A 34 25.45 -7.72 -23.42
N VAL A 35 25.31 -8.06 -22.13
CA VAL A 35 25.92 -7.29 -21.05
C VAL A 35 27.45 -7.36 -21.10
N ALA A 36 28.04 -8.55 -21.35
CA ALA A 36 29.49 -8.70 -21.48
C ALA A 36 30.04 -7.89 -22.65
N LEU A 37 29.37 -7.92 -23.80
CA LEU A 37 29.74 -7.13 -24.97
C LEU A 37 29.64 -5.62 -24.66
N GLY A 38 28.50 -5.15 -24.10
CA GLY A 38 28.30 -3.74 -23.76
C GLY A 38 29.28 -3.21 -22.72
N ALA A 39 29.57 -3.99 -21.69
CA ALA A 39 30.58 -3.64 -20.69
C ALA A 39 31.98 -3.60 -21.24
N GLY A 40 32.35 -4.61 -22.09
CA GLY A 40 33.64 -4.67 -22.77
C GLY A 40 33.86 -3.48 -23.70
N THR A 41 32.92 -3.20 -24.59
CA THR A 41 33.00 -2.04 -25.52
C THR A 41 33.06 -0.72 -24.77
N GLY A 42 32.27 -0.56 -23.70
CA GLY A 42 32.30 0.63 -22.85
C GLY A 42 33.67 0.83 -22.17
N ALA A 43 34.27 -0.23 -21.64
CA ALA A 43 35.61 -0.18 -21.04
C ALA A 43 36.71 0.14 -22.07
N LEU A 44 36.63 -0.46 -23.25
CA LEU A 44 37.57 -0.16 -24.35
C LEU A 44 37.44 1.29 -24.82
N ALA A 45 36.24 1.80 -25.01
CA ALA A 45 35.98 3.20 -25.39
C ALA A 45 36.53 4.17 -24.32
N ALA A 46 36.37 3.86 -23.04
CA ALA A 46 36.93 4.63 -21.95
C ALA A 46 38.46 4.65 -21.98
N GLY A 47 39.07 3.49 -22.21
CA GLY A 47 40.53 3.38 -22.39
C GLY A 47 41.05 4.21 -23.57
N ALA A 48 40.37 4.16 -24.70
CA ALA A 48 40.71 4.96 -25.89
C ALA A 48 40.59 6.46 -25.60
N LEU A 49 39.52 6.90 -24.94
CA LEU A 49 39.33 8.30 -24.53
C LEU A 49 40.46 8.79 -23.62
N LEU A 50 40.88 7.97 -22.65
CA LEU A 50 41.98 8.32 -21.75
C LEU A 50 43.30 8.37 -22.46
N ALA A 51 43.59 7.44 -23.43
CA ALA A 51 44.80 7.43 -24.23
C ALA A 51 44.89 8.69 -25.13
N MET A 52 43.76 9.05 -25.77
CA MET A 52 43.66 10.24 -26.61
C MET A 52 43.69 11.54 -25.81
N ALA A 53 43.43 11.52 -24.50
CA ALA A 53 43.40 12.72 -23.65
C ALA A 53 44.81 13.22 -23.27
N LYS A 54 45.83 12.38 -23.37
CA LYS A 54 47.22 12.69 -22.96
C LYS A 54 47.81 13.93 -23.64
N PRO A 55 47.68 14.16 -24.97
CA PRO A 55 48.30 15.31 -25.67
C PRO A 55 47.39 16.55 -25.79
N ARG A 56 46.17 16.56 -25.26
CA ARG A 56 45.16 17.61 -25.53
C ARG A 56 45.21 18.81 -24.57
N ARG A 57 44.62 19.94 -25.01
CA ARG A 57 44.36 21.13 -24.17
C ARG A 57 43.58 20.77 -22.92
N ALA A 58 43.80 21.47 -21.81
CA ALA A 58 43.27 21.14 -20.48
C ALA A 58 41.71 20.91 -20.44
N ALA A 59 40.97 21.73 -21.17
CA ALA A 59 39.49 21.56 -21.27
C ALA A 59 39.08 20.28 -21.99
N ALA A 60 39.68 19.93 -23.13
CA ALA A 60 39.40 18.72 -23.87
C ALA A 60 39.78 17.45 -23.07
N ARG A 61 40.86 17.53 -22.30
CA ARG A 61 41.29 16.49 -21.37
C ARG A 61 40.27 16.30 -20.26
N GLY A 62 39.73 17.37 -19.70
CA GLY A 62 38.71 17.31 -18.65
C GLY A 62 37.43 16.59 -19.13
N ILE A 63 36.96 16.90 -20.33
CA ILE A 63 35.79 16.25 -20.97
C ILE A 63 36.06 14.76 -21.23
N ALA A 64 37.22 14.43 -21.79
CA ALA A 64 37.59 13.03 -22.06
C ALA A 64 37.65 12.19 -20.79
N VAL A 65 38.20 12.73 -19.70
CA VAL A 65 38.24 12.05 -18.39
C VAL A 65 36.84 11.90 -17.80
N ALA A 66 35.98 12.91 -17.92
CA ALA A 66 34.60 12.82 -17.44
C ALA A 66 33.80 11.74 -18.20
N LEU A 67 33.90 11.69 -19.54
CA LEU A 67 33.24 10.67 -20.36
C LEU A 67 33.79 9.27 -20.09
N ALA A 68 35.11 9.12 -19.90
CA ALA A 68 35.71 7.86 -19.53
C ALA A 68 35.21 7.37 -18.16
N ALA A 69 35.05 8.27 -17.18
CA ALA A 69 34.50 7.93 -15.88
C ALA A 69 33.04 7.46 -15.96
N VAL A 70 32.23 8.10 -16.82
CA VAL A 70 30.83 7.68 -17.07
C VAL A 70 30.79 6.27 -17.67
N LEU A 71 31.60 6.01 -18.71
CA LEU A 71 31.65 4.70 -19.37
C LEU A 71 32.16 3.58 -18.46
N LEU A 72 33.21 3.87 -17.66
CA LEU A 72 33.75 2.89 -16.70
C LEU A 72 32.72 2.56 -15.60
N CYS A 73 32.06 3.57 -15.06
CA CYS A 73 31.04 3.34 -14.06
C CYS A 73 29.83 2.56 -14.62
N ALA A 74 29.40 2.86 -15.85
CA ALA A 74 28.36 2.11 -16.54
C ALA A 74 28.78 0.65 -16.79
N ALA A 75 29.99 0.44 -17.31
CA ALA A 75 30.52 -0.91 -17.56
C ALA A 75 30.63 -1.72 -16.27
N THR A 76 31.13 -1.11 -15.18
CA THR A 76 31.25 -1.76 -13.87
C THR A 76 29.88 -2.09 -13.29
N GLY A 77 28.92 -1.14 -13.33
CA GLY A 77 27.55 -1.36 -12.87
C GLY A 77 26.88 -2.51 -13.62
N ALA A 78 27.01 -2.55 -14.95
CA ALA A 78 26.48 -3.62 -15.78
C ALA A 78 27.13 -4.98 -15.47
N ALA A 79 28.45 -5.02 -15.33
CA ALA A 79 29.20 -6.24 -15.04
C ALA A 79 28.82 -6.84 -13.67
N VAL A 80 28.77 -6.00 -12.62
CA VAL A 80 28.37 -6.44 -11.27
C VAL A 80 26.92 -6.94 -11.27
N ALA A 81 26.02 -6.25 -11.97
CA ALA A 81 24.62 -6.66 -12.09
C ALA A 81 24.47 -8.00 -12.82
N ALA A 82 25.22 -8.21 -13.90
CA ALA A 82 25.20 -9.47 -14.64
C ALA A 82 25.74 -10.65 -13.81
N LEU A 83 26.84 -10.46 -13.09
CA LEU A 83 27.41 -11.48 -12.21
C LEU A 83 26.45 -11.88 -11.10
N ARG A 84 25.90 -10.92 -10.38
CA ARG A 84 24.92 -11.16 -9.30
C ARG A 84 23.63 -11.78 -9.84
N GLY A 85 23.12 -11.31 -10.99
CA GLY A 85 21.95 -11.86 -11.63
C GLY A 85 22.17 -13.28 -12.16
N ALA A 86 23.39 -13.63 -12.62
CA ALA A 86 23.74 -15.00 -13.00
C ALA A 86 23.74 -15.93 -11.79
N ASP A 87 24.32 -15.51 -10.67
CA ASP A 87 24.36 -16.31 -9.45
C ASP A 87 22.95 -16.63 -8.92
N SER A 88 22.04 -15.67 -8.95
CA SER A 88 20.65 -15.87 -8.50
C SER A 88 19.85 -16.84 -9.38
N ARG A 89 20.26 -17.03 -10.65
CA ARG A 89 19.63 -17.94 -11.62
C ARG A 89 20.30 -19.31 -11.71
N ARG A 90 21.48 -19.47 -11.11
CA ARG A 90 22.19 -20.75 -11.06
C ARG A 90 21.52 -21.69 -10.07
N GLY A 91 21.37 -22.95 -10.45
CA GLY A 91 20.85 -24.01 -9.58
C GLY A 91 19.51 -24.57 -9.99
N PRO A 92 19.04 -25.62 -9.31
CA PRO A 92 17.86 -26.38 -9.72
C PRO A 92 16.53 -25.70 -9.33
N LEU A 93 16.53 -24.66 -8.45
CA LEU A 93 15.33 -24.09 -7.83
C LEU A 93 14.31 -23.59 -8.85
N THR A 94 14.73 -22.87 -9.88
CA THR A 94 13.82 -22.37 -10.93
C THR A 94 13.20 -23.50 -11.74
N GLY A 95 13.97 -24.54 -12.04
CA GLY A 95 13.48 -25.74 -12.72
C GLY A 95 12.52 -26.56 -11.86
N LEU A 96 12.81 -26.72 -10.58
CA LEU A 96 11.94 -27.39 -9.60
C LEU A 96 10.64 -26.61 -9.36
N ALA A 97 10.72 -25.28 -9.30
CA ALA A 97 9.55 -24.40 -9.12
C ALA A 97 8.57 -24.52 -10.31
N ARG A 98 9.08 -24.57 -11.55
CA ARG A 98 8.24 -24.77 -12.75
C ARG A 98 7.50 -26.10 -12.76
N ARG A 99 8.08 -27.12 -12.13
CA ARG A 99 7.50 -28.47 -12.01
C ARG A 99 6.65 -28.64 -10.76
N HIS A 100 6.50 -27.59 -9.94
CA HIS A 100 5.82 -27.63 -8.65
C HIS A 100 6.30 -28.76 -7.74
N ALA A 101 7.63 -29.04 -7.77
CA ALA A 101 8.23 -30.15 -7.06
C ALA A 101 8.15 -29.95 -5.55
N GLU A 102 8.04 -31.06 -4.80
CA GLU A 102 8.26 -31.07 -3.36
C GLU A 102 9.76 -31.06 -3.09
N ALA A 103 10.18 -30.26 -2.12
CA ALA A 103 11.58 -30.11 -1.77
C ALA A 103 11.77 -29.78 -0.30
N VAL A 104 12.89 -30.19 0.24
CA VAL A 104 13.40 -29.75 1.53
C VAL A 104 14.45 -28.67 1.26
N VAL A 105 14.22 -27.47 1.82
CA VAL A 105 15.12 -26.32 1.64
C VAL A 105 15.74 -25.95 3.00
N GLU A 106 17.06 -25.91 3.04
CA GLU A 106 17.81 -25.29 4.13
C GLU A 106 18.11 -23.85 3.71
N ALA A 107 17.63 -22.89 4.49
CA ALA A 107 17.72 -21.47 4.16
C ALA A 107 18.13 -20.62 5.36
N THR A 108 18.76 -19.50 5.07
CA THR A 108 19.07 -18.46 6.06
C THR A 108 18.09 -17.30 5.89
N VAL A 109 17.39 -16.95 6.94
CA VAL A 109 16.45 -15.82 6.96
C VAL A 109 17.23 -14.52 6.73
N THR A 110 16.80 -13.69 5.77
CA THR A 110 17.49 -12.46 5.37
C THR A 110 16.82 -11.18 5.90
N ALA A 111 15.50 -11.19 6.07
CA ALA A 111 14.72 -10.08 6.58
C ALA A 111 13.78 -10.53 7.71
N ASP A 112 13.19 -9.59 8.44
CA ASP A 112 12.15 -9.92 9.42
C ASP A 112 10.93 -10.54 8.71
N PRO A 113 10.38 -11.66 9.20
CA PRO A 113 9.15 -12.21 8.69
C PRO A 113 8.00 -11.22 8.83
N ARG A 114 7.13 -11.19 7.83
CA ARG A 114 5.94 -10.35 7.82
C ARG A 114 4.68 -11.19 7.66
N ALA A 115 3.58 -10.75 8.27
CA ALA A 115 2.29 -11.36 8.03
C ALA A 115 1.87 -11.14 6.58
N ALA A 116 1.38 -12.18 5.91
CA ALA A 116 0.74 -12.02 4.61
C ALA A 116 -0.50 -11.12 4.78
N ARG A 117 -0.71 -10.20 3.84
CA ARG A 117 -1.93 -9.38 3.88
C ARG A 117 -3.12 -10.31 3.73
N PRO A 118 -4.11 -10.21 4.64
CA PRO A 118 -5.35 -10.94 4.45
C PRO A 118 -5.98 -10.45 3.15
N HIS A 119 -6.35 -11.37 2.29
CA HIS A 119 -7.14 -11.09 1.10
C HIS A 119 -8.29 -12.08 1.05
N VAL A 120 -9.41 -11.59 0.60
CA VAL A 120 -10.59 -12.41 0.36
C VAL A 120 -10.39 -13.11 -0.98
N ARG A 121 -10.66 -14.41 -1.02
CA ARG A 121 -10.72 -15.21 -2.23
C ARG A 121 -12.12 -15.83 -2.28
N GLY A 122 -13.04 -15.17 -2.99
CA GLY A 122 -14.43 -15.56 -2.98
C GLY A 122 -14.98 -15.70 -1.57
N ALA A 123 -15.60 -16.83 -1.30
CA ALA A 123 -16.21 -17.16 -0.02
C ALA A 123 -15.29 -17.17 1.20
N ALA A 124 -13.97 -17.30 1.02
CA ALA A 124 -13.05 -17.53 2.11
C ALA A 124 -11.99 -16.43 2.26
N ARG A 125 -11.71 -16.06 3.51
CA ARG A 125 -10.54 -15.28 3.86
C ARG A 125 -9.31 -16.19 3.83
N ALA A 126 -8.25 -15.79 3.11
CA ALA A 126 -7.01 -16.53 3.10
C ALA A 126 -6.49 -16.77 4.52
N ALA A 127 -6.07 -17.99 4.81
CA ALA A 127 -5.51 -18.33 6.12
C ALA A 127 -4.32 -17.42 6.46
N PRO A 128 -4.17 -16.99 7.72
CA PRO A 128 -3.02 -16.21 8.14
C PRO A 128 -1.72 -16.95 7.80
N ALA A 129 -0.81 -16.28 7.12
CA ALA A 129 0.48 -16.84 6.76
C ALA A 129 1.61 -15.84 7.04
N ALA A 130 2.80 -16.37 7.29
CA ALA A 130 4.03 -15.62 7.38
C ALA A 130 4.76 -15.66 6.03
N VAL A 131 5.20 -14.51 5.57
CA VAL A 131 6.09 -14.37 4.40
C VAL A 131 7.49 -14.15 4.92
N VAL A 132 8.40 -15.09 4.63
CA VAL A 132 9.78 -15.09 5.11
C VAL A 132 10.72 -15.00 3.93
N GLU A 133 11.48 -13.92 3.83
CA GLU A 133 12.56 -13.78 2.85
C GLU A 133 13.81 -14.53 3.35
N ALA A 134 14.37 -15.38 2.51
CA ALA A 134 15.50 -16.21 2.88
C ALA A 134 16.44 -16.46 1.69
N GLU A 135 17.67 -16.81 1.99
CA GLU A 135 18.65 -17.31 1.03
C GLU A 135 18.78 -18.83 1.20
N ALA A 136 18.38 -19.60 0.18
CA ALA A 136 18.55 -21.05 0.19
C ALA A 136 20.03 -21.41 0.13
N VAL A 137 20.47 -22.29 1.03
CA VAL A 137 21.85 -22.80 1.11
C VAL A 137 21.95 -24.22 0.54
N ARG A 138 20.91 -25.03 0.77
CA ARG A 138 20.80 -26.40 0.23
C ARG A 138 19.36 -26.67 -0.16
N VAL A 139 19.21 -27.43 -1.22
CA VAL A 139 17.92 -27.92 -1.70
C VAL A 139 18.03 -29.43 -1.92
N THR A 140 17.11 -30.18 -1.31
CA THR A 140 16.97 -31.62 -1.52
C THR A 140 15.65 -31.89 -2.20
N ALA A 141 15.69 -32.46 -3.40
CA ALA A 141 14.50 -32.87 -4.16
C ALA A 141 14.78 -34.24 -4.82
N ALA A 142 13.80 -35.15 -4.75
CA ALA A 142 13.91 -36.52 -5.28
C ALA A 142 15.22 -37.27 -4.83
N GLY A 143 15.61 -37.07 -3.56
CA GLY A 143 16.79 -37.70 -2.98
C GLY A 143 18.12 -37.03 -3.33
N VAL A 144 18.14 -36.04 -4.23
CA VAL A 144 19.37 -35.31 -4.64
C VAL A 144 19.50 -34.03 -3.86
N THR A 145 20.62 -33.85 -3.16
CA THR A 145 20.95 -32.62 -2.42
C THR A 145 21.93 -31.77 -3.20
N THR A 146 21.56 -30.53 -3.48
CA THR A 146 22.39 -29.57 -4.20
C THR A 146 22.67 -28.36 -3.30
N ALA A 147 23.92 -27.95 -3.18
CA ALA A 147 24.29 -26.68 -2.57
C ALA A 147 23.96 -25.54 -3.52
N VAL A 148 23.28 -24.51 -2.99
CA VAL A 148 22.82 -23.35 -3.77
C VAL A 148 23.10 -22.08 -2.99
N ARG A 149 23.02 -20.94 -3.67
CA ARG A 149 23.02 -19.62 -3.03
C ARG A 149 22.01 -18.76 -3.77
N THR A 150 20.74 -18.91 -3.40
CA THR A 150 19.64 -18.40 -4.22
C THR A 150 18.55 -17.81 -3.33
N PRO A 151 18.06 -16.59 -3.61
CA PRO A 151 16.97 -15.99 -2.86
C PRO A 151 15.67 -16.79 -3.07
N VAL A 152 15.00 -17.08 -1.97
CA VAL A 152 13.72 -17.81 -1.93
C VAL A 152 12.74 -17.09 -1.01
N LEU A 153 11.48 -17.21 -1.32
CA LEU A 153 10.39 -16.73 -0.48
C LEU A 153 9.71 -17.94 0.15
N LEU A 154 9.59 -17.95 1.50
CA LEU A 154 8.87 -18.99 2.20
C LEU A 154 7.50 -18.46 2.60
N ILE A 155 6.42 -19.16 2.24
CA ILE A 155 5.07 -18.91 2.74
C ILE A 155 4.81 -19.98 3.79
N ALA A 156 4.75 -19.58 5.04
CA ALA A 156 4.78 -20.45 6.21
C ALA A 156 3.64 -20.12 7.18
N PRO A 157 3.35 -21.00 8.16
CA PRO A 157 2.41 -20.70 9.25
C PRO A 157 2.81 -19.48 10.07
N PRO A 158 1.86 -18.81 10.78
CA PRO A 158 2.13 -17.64 11.63
C PRO A 158 3.19 -17.84 12.70
N SER A 159 3.42 -19.10 13.15
CA SER A 159 4.49 -19.46 14.10
C SER A 159 5.89 -19.05 13.65
N TRP A 160 6.09 -18.77 12.35
CA TRP A 160 7.34 -18.32 11.76
C TRP A 160 7.61 -16.82 11.90
N LEU A 161 6.62 -16.03 12.33
CA LEU A 161 6.75 -14.57 12.50
C LEU A 161 7.80 -14.16 13.54
N GLY A 162 8.13 -15.06 14.48
CA GLY A 162 9.13 -14.80 15.53
C GLY A 162 10.60 -14.98 15.10
N LEU A 163 10.88 -15.41 13.86
CA LEU A 163 12.24 -15.61 13.39
C LEU A 163 12.98 -14.27 13.23
N LEU A 164 14.28 -14.30 13.54
CA LEU A 164 15.17 -13.16 13.32
C LEU A 164 16.03 -13.38 12.07
N PRO A 165 16.48 -12.34 11.38
CA PRO A 165 17.47 -12.44 10.32
C PRO A 165 18.72 -13.20 10.78
N SER A 166 19.39 -13.88 9.85
CA SER A 166 20.50 -14.81 10.07
C SER A 166 20.15 -16.13 10.77
N THR A 167 18.88 -16.37 11.13
CA THR A 167 18.45 -17.70 11.60
C THR A 167 18.47 -18.68 10.46
N ARG A 168 19.05 -19.88 10.67
CA ARG A 168 19.02 -20.98 9.71
C ARG A 168 17.84 -21.88 9.98
N VAL A 169 17.07 -22.16 8.96
CA VAL A 169 15.86 -22.98 9.04
C VAL A 169 15.89 -24.10 8.01
N ARG A 170 15.28 -25.22 8.34
CA ARG A 170 14.99 -26.31 7.40
C ARG A 170 13.49 -26.36 7.21
N ALA A 171 13.04 -26.27 5.96
CA ALA A 171 11.65 -26.21 5.58
C ALA A 171 11.36 -27.25 4.49
N GLU A 172 10.21 -27.90 4.61
CA GLU A 172 9.70 -28.83 3.62
C GLU A 172 8.41 -28.28 3.02
N GLY A 173 8.25 -28.39 1.69
CA GLY A 173 7.05 -27.88 1.05
C GLY A 173 7.13 -27.96 -0.47
N ARG A 174 6.09 -27.40 -1.08
CA ARG A 174 5.96 -27.37 -2.54
C ARG A 174 6.55 -26.07 -3.11
N LEU A 175 7.43 -26.23 -4.08
CA LEU A 175 7.98 -25.10 -4.82
C LEU A 175 6.98 -24.57 -5.86
N ALA A 176 6.95 -23.28 -6.04
CA ALA A 176 6.14 -22.60 -7.05
C ALA A 176 6.91 -21.45 -7.69
N VAL A 177 6.52 -21.09 -8.92
CA VAL A 177 7.08 -19.92 -9.61
C VAL A 177 6.58 -18.66 -8.89
N PRO A 178 7.46 -17.67 -8.65
CA PRO A 178 7.04 -16.39 -8.10
C PRO A 178 6.06 -15.69 -9.05
N SER A 179 4.84 -15.45 -8.60
CA SER A 179 3.85 -14.69 -9.35
C SER A 179 3.65 -13.32 -8.70
N GLY A 180 4.03 -12.25 -9.37
CA GLY A 180 3.66 -10.86 -9.01
C GLY A 180 4.23 -10.29 -7.70
N MET A 181 5.08 -11.01 -6.99
CA MET A 181 5.65 -10.58 -5.70
C MET A 181 7.02 -9.91 -5.87
N GLY A 182 7.03 -8.72 -6.48
CA GLY A 182 8.22 -7.87 -6.54
C GLY A 182 8.38 -7.07 -5.25
N GLY A 183 9.22 -7.55 -4.32
CA GLY A 183 9.73 -6.73 -3.22
C GLY A 183 10.95 -5.91 -3.65
N PRO A 184 11.48 -5.02 -2.80
CA PRO A 184 12.64 -4.17 -3.10
C PRO A 184 13.98 -4.91 -3.17
N GLY A 185 13.99 -6.23 -3.03
CA GLY A 185 15.19 -7.08 -3.05
C GLY A 185 15.36 -7.91 -4.32
N PRO A 186 16.33 -8.82 -4.34
CA PRO A 186 16.50 -9.79 -5.42
C PRO A 186 15.20 -10.57 -5.62
N LEU A 187 14.76 -10.68 -6.88
CA LEU A 187 13.58 -11.48 -7.22
C LEU A 187 13.81 -12.92 -6.73
N PRO A 188 12.90 -13.46 -5.91
CA PRO A 188 13.04 -14.84 -5.45
C PRO A 188 13.01 -15.78 -6.66
N ALA A 189 13.92 -16.74 -6.70
CA ALA A 189 13.96 -17.73 -7.76
C ALA A 189 12.82 -18.75 -7.66
N ALA A 190 12.29 -18.93 -6.45
CA ALA A 190 11.18 -19.81 -6.15
C ALA A 190 10.43 -19.34 -4.90
N VAL A 191 9.17 -19.73 -4.79
CA VAL A 191 8.36 -19.63 -3.60
C VAL A 191 8.18 -21.03 -3.03
N LEU A 192 8.57 -21.26 -1.77
CA LEU A 192 8.30 -22.50 -1.06
C LEU A 192 7.05 -22.33 -0.22
N ARG A 193 6.03 -23.10 -0.51
CA ARG A 193 4.79 -23.14 0.29
C ARG A 193 4.89 -24.27 1.29
N ILE A 194 4.94 -23.90 2.56
CA ILE A 194 5.05 -24.82 3.70
C ILE A 194 3.65 -25.14 4.18
N GLY A 195 3.27 -26.41 4.09
CA GLY A 195 1.98 -26.91 4.59
C GLY A 195 1.99 -27.12 6.11
N GLY A 196 0.80 -27.32 6.70
CA GLY A 196 0.68 -27.64 8.12
C GLY A 196 0.72 -26.43 9.07
N ARG A 197 0.76 -26.72 10.38
CA ARG A 197 0.83 -25.72 11.47
C ARG A 197 2.13 -25.84 12.26
N GLU A 198 3.10 -26.61 11.79
CA GLU A 198 4.33 -26.89 12.51
C GLU A 198 5.19 -25.62 12.68
N PRO A 199 5.84 -25.48 13.84
CA PRO A 199 6.81 -24.43 14.09
C PRO A 199 8.06 -24.62 13.20
N PRO A 200 8.85 -23.56 12.99
CA PRO A 200 10.05 -23.63 12.16
C PRO A 200 11.10 -24.60 12.77
N ARG A 201 11.66 -25.49 11.95
CA ARG A 201 12.83 -26.30 12.34
C ARG A 201 14.10 -25.45 12.23
N ILE A 202 14.56 -24.95 13.38
CA ILE A 202 15.76 -24.11 13.45
C ILE A 202 17.00 -25.01 13.48
N THR A 203 17.88 -24.86 12.49
CA THR A 203 19.15 -25.58 12.39
C THR A 203 20.35 -24.75 12.87
N GLY A 204 20.16 -23.42 13.00
CA GLY A 204 21.15 -22.51 13.56
C GLY A 204 20.52 -21.21 14.02
N GLY A 205 20.87 -20.79 15.23
CA GLY A 205 20.32 -19.56 15.81
C GLY A 205 20.81 -18.28 15.12
N PRO A 206 20.15 -17.14 15.41
CA PRO A 206 20.55 -15.85 14.84
C PRO A 206 21.91 -15.40 15.38
N SER A 207 22.64 -14.56 14.63
CA SER A 207 23.91 -13.98 15.04
C SER A 207 23.77 -13.14 16.33
N ALA A 208 24.88 -12.91 17.05
CA ALA A 208 24.88 -12.11 18.26
C ALA A 208 24.33 -10.67 18.01
N VAL A 209 24.72 -10.08 16.87
CA VAL A 209 24.28 -8.76 16.45
C VAL A 209 22.75 -8.74 16.24
N GLN A 210 22.20 -9.76 15.57
CA GLN A 210 20.77 -9.83 15.32
C GLN A 210 19.98 -10.14 16.60
N ARG A 211 20.53 -10.90 17.53
CA ARG A 211 19.92 -11.10 18.85
C ARG A 211 19.82 -9.80 19.65
N VAL A 212 20.90 -9.01 19.64
CA VAL A 212 20.90 -7.69 20.32
C VAL A 212 19.89 -6.75 19.68
N ALA A 213 19.90 -6.60 18.34
CA ALA A 213 18.91 -5.80 17.63
C ALA A 213 17.47 -6.28 17.91
N GLY A 214 17.25 -7.59 17.91
CA GLY A 214 15.97 -8.18 18.24
C GLY A 214 15.46 -7.84 19.66
N ARG A 215 16.39 -7.79 20.65
CA ARG A 215 16.04 -7.36 22.02
C ARG A 215 15.59 -5.91 22.09
N PHE A 216 16.30 -4.99 21.41
CA PHE A 216 15.89 -3.59 21.34
C PHE A 216 14.52 -3.42 20.68
N ARG A 217 14.29 -4.10 19.54
CA ARG A 217 13.01 -4.07 18.83
C ARG A 217 11.87 -4.66 19.66
N ALA A 218 12.11 -5.78 20.34
CA ALA A 218 11.14 -6.40 21.24
C ALA A 218 10.84 -5.50 22.45
N GLY A 219 11.88 -4.87 23.04
CA GLY A 219 11.73 -3.92 24.13
C GLY A 219 10.89 -2.70 23.74
N LEU A 220 11.10 -2.13 22.55
CA LEU A 220 10.27 -1.03 22.05
C LEU A 220 8.81 -1.48 21.83
N ARG A 221 8.60 -2.69 21.28
CA ARG A 221 7.24 -3.24 21.13
C ARG A 221 6.53 -3.38 22.47
N ALA A 222 7.21 -3.94 23.46
CA ALA A 222 6.68 -4.08 24.83
C ALA A 222 6.37 -2.70 25.45
N ALA A 223 7.27 -1.72 25.31
CA ALA A 223 7.05 -0.37 25.81
C ALA A 223 5.84 0.34 25.18
N THR A 224 5.41 -0.10 24.00
CA THR A 224 4.23 0.47 23.30
C THR A 224 2.94 -0.31 23.54
N ASP A 225 2.95 -1.47 24.20
CA ASP A 225 1.78 -2.34 24.36
C ASP A 225 0.60 -1.68 25.07
N GLY A 226 0.87 -0.84 26.07
CA GLY A 226 -0.14 -0.08 26.82
C GLY A 226 -0.67 1.17 26.15
N LEU A 227 -0.25 1.50 24.93
CA LEU A 227 -0.68 2.70 24.21
C LEU A 227 -2.00 2.47 23.46
N PRO A 228 -2.72 3.56 23.11
CA PRO A 228 -3.86 3.51 22.20
C PRO A 228 -3.51 2.83 20.87
N PRO A 229 -4.49 2.30 20.10
CA PRO A 229 -4.24 1.45 18.93
C PRO A 229 -3.32 2.07 17.88
N ASP A 230 -3.55 3.32 17.48
CA ASP A 230 -2.78 3.98 16.43
C ASP A 230 -1.32 4.23 16.82
N PRO A 231 -0.98 4.92 17.93
CA PRO A 231 0.41 5.10 18.33
C PRO A 231 1.10 3.78 18.71
N ARG A 232 0.41 2.79 19.25
CA ARG A 232 0.94 1.45 19.48
C ARG A 232 1.42 0.78 18.20
N ALA A 233 0.67 0.96 17.13
CA ALA A 233 1.01 0.43 15.80
C ALA A 233 2.08 1.26 15.09
N LEU A 234 2.00 2.59 15.20
CA LEU A 234 2.79 3.53 14.40
C LEU A 234 4.21 3.74 14.97
N LEU A 235 4.38 3.83 16.30
CA LEU A 235 5.70 4.13 16.90
C LEU A 235 6.80 3.14 16.54
N PRO A 236 6.58 1.80 16.60
CA PRO A 236 7.60 0.86 16.13
C PRO A 236 7.93 1.01 14.64
N GLY A 237 6.94 1.37 13.80
CA GLY A 237 7.15 1.69 12.39
C GLY A 237 8.05 2.90 12.19
N LEU A 238 7.70 4.03 12.83
CA LEU A 238 8.45 5.29 12.77
C LEU A 238 9.90 5.15 13.26
N VAL A 239 10.13 4.37 14.31
CA VAL A 239 11.44 4.28 14.99
C VAL A 239 12.34 3.23 14.36
N VAL A 240 11.85 2.00 14.18
CA VAL A 240 12.65 0.86 13.73
C VAL A 240 12.13 0.16 12.47
N GLY A 241 11.14 0.74 11.78
CA GLY A 241 10.56 0.17 10.57
C GLY A 241 9.70 -1.08 10.81
N ASP A 242 9.23 -1.28 12.02
CA ASP A 242 8.40 -2.42 12.35
C ASP A 242 6.91 -2.10 12.12
N THR A 243 6.44 -2.39 10.94
CA THR A 243 5.03 -2.17 10.53
C THR A 243 4.13 -3.38 10.80
N SER A 244 4.62 -4.40 11.51
CA SER A 244 3.87 -5.65 11.74
C SER A 244 2.54 -5.46 12.47
N ARG A 245 2.39 -4.36 13.20
CA ARG A 245 1.20 -4.00 13.97
C ARG A 245 0.31 -2.94 13.31
N VAL A 246 0.71 -2.43 12.15
CA VAL A 246 -0.06 -1.38 11.45
C VAL A 246 -1.29 -2.03 10.81
N PRO A 247 -2.50 -1.66 11.24
CA PRO A 247 -3.71 -2.21 10.66
C PRO A 247 -3.92 -1.69 9.23
N ALA A 248 -4.64 -2.46 8.42
CA ALA A 248 -4.80 -2.19 7.00
C ALA A 248 -5.45 -0.82 6.71
N ASP A 249 -6.41 -0.41 7.55
CA ASP A 249 -7.08 0.89 7.45
C ASP A 249 -6.12 2.07 7.69
N LEU A 250 -5.19 1.93 8.65
CA LEU A 250 -4.18 2.95 8.90
C LEU A 250 -3.11 2.99 7.78
N ASP A 251 -2.64 1.82 7.33
CA ASP A 251 -1.69 1.73 6.21
C ASP A 251 -2.27 2.39 4.94
N GLU A 252 -3.56 2.16 4.66
CA GLU A 252 -4.23 2.80 3.54
C GLU A 252 -4.45 4.30 3.74
N ALA A 253 -4.74 4.75 4.96
CA ALA A 253 -4.83 6.19 5.24
C ALA A 253 -3.50 6.91 4.98
N PHE A 254 -2.37 6.28 5.36
CA PHE A 254 -1.04 6.79 5.04
C PHE A 254 -0.73 6.79 3.54
N ARG A 255 -1.26 5.82 2.79
CA ARG A 255 -1.13 5.81 1.31
C ARG A 255 -1.95 6.90 0.66
N ALA A 256 -3.22 7.03 1.03
CA ALA A 256 -4.13 8.02 0.48
C ALA A 256 -3.62 9.46 0.68
N THR A 257 -2.90 9.70 1.78
CA THR A 257 -2.33 11.01 2.10
C THR A 257 -0.88 11.20 1.67
N GLY A 258 -0.29 10.25 0.93
CA GLY A 258 1.10 10.33 0.47
C GLY A 258 2.14 10.24 1.59
N MET A 259 1.74 9.78 2.80
CA MET A 259 2.60 9.72 3.98
C MET A 259 3.20 8.33 4.25
N THR A 260 3.12 7.41 3.30
CA THR A 260 3.64 6.03 3.45
C THR A 260 5.10 5.98 3.85
N HIS A 261 5.90 6.97 3.45
CA HIS A 261 7.30 7.08 3.83
C HIS A 261 7.53 7.27 5.34
N LEU A 262 6.51 7.68 6.11
CA LEU A 262 6.56 7.76 7.57
C LEU A 262 6.38 6.40 8.24
N LEU A 263 5.75 5.43 7.57
CA LEU A 263 5.64 4.04 8.06
C LEU A 263 6.95 3.27 7.94
N ALA A 264 7.85 3.72 7.07
CA ALA A 264 9.19 3.17 6.90
C ALA A 264 10.22 4.08 7.57
N VAL A 265 11.31 3.49 8.05
CA VAL A 265 12.41 4.30 8.56
C VAL A 265 12.99 5.15 7.44
N SER A 266 13.02 6.46 7.64
CA SER A 266 13.47 7.41 6.64
C SER A 266 14.89 7.92 6.93
N GLY A 267 15.50 8.49 5.90
CA GLY A 267 16.77 9.18 6.06
C GLY A 267 16.72 10.39 7.01
N SER A 268 15.53 10.98 7.21
CA SER A 268 15.33 12.06 8.17
C SER A 268 15.54 11.59 9.61
N ASN A 269 15.11 10.36 9.97
CA ASN A 269 15.31 9.81 11.30
C ASN A 269 16.81 9.72 11.65
N LEU A 270 17.63 9.21 10.73
CA LEU A 270 19.08 9.19 10.91
C LEU A 270 19.68 10.61 10.96
N ALA A 271 19.20 11.51 10.10
CA ALA A 271 19.64 12.90 10.10
C ALA A 271 19.31 13.62 11.42
N ILE A 272 18.13 13.37 12.01
CA ILE A 272 17.74 13.90 13.32
C ILE A 272 18.69 13.37 14.42
N LEU A 273 18.97 12.06 14.44
CA LEU A 273 19.90 11.47 15.41
C LEU A 273 21.32 12.03 15.27
N LEU A 274 21.81 12.17 14.05
CA LEU A 274 23.11 12.79 13.79
C LEU A 274 23.11 14.30 14.16
N ALA A 275 21.99 15.00 13.95
CA ALA A 275 21.87 16.40 14.36
C ALA A 275 21.88 16.58 15.89
N VAL A 276 21.33 15.64 16.64
CA VAL A 276 21.44 15.63 18.11
C VAL A 276 22.91 15.43 18.53
N LEU A 277 23.65 14.54 17.88
CA LEU A 277 25.04 14.25 18.20
C LEU A 277 26.01 15.39 17.76
N VAL A 278 25.90 15.81 16.50
CA VAL A 278 26.87 16.71 15.85
C VAL A 278 26.40 18.17 15.87
N GLY A 279 25.10 18.40 15.84
CA GLY A 279 24.43 19.70 15.63
C GLY A 279 23.78 19.81 14.25
N PRO A 280 22.89 20.81 14.06
CA PRO A 280 22.17 21.00 12.82
C PRO A 280 23.10 21.19 11.60
N PRO A 281 22.75 20.66 10.43
CA PRO A 281 23.62 20.64 9.24
C PRO A 281 24.09 22.04 8.77
N HIS A 282 23.23 23.04 8.87
CA HIS A 282 23.55 24.42 8.47
C HIS A 282 24.58 25.10 9.39
N LEU A 283 24.68 24.69 10.66
CA LEU A 283 25.70 25.17 11.59
C LEU A 283 27.01 24.38 11.47
N ALA A 284 26.90 23.13 11.06
CA ALA A 284 28.05 22.27 10.83
C ALA A 284 28.95 22.72 9.66
N ALA A 285 28.39 23.48 8.69
CA ALA A 285 29.18 24.13 7.62
C ALA A 285 30.11 25.24 8.12
N ARG A 286 29.83 25.81 9.31
CA ARG A 286 30.60 26.89 9.90
C ARG A 286 31.66 26.45 10.93
N ALA A 287 31.98 25.15 11.02
CA ALA A 287 32.87 24.60 12.05
C ALA A 287 32.38 24.79 13.52
N GLU A 288 31.22 25.41 13.73
CA GLU A 288 30.58 25.58 15.03
C GLU A 288 29.72 24.38 15.36
N ARG A 289 30.23 23.50 16.20
CA ARG A 289 29.48 22.37 16.73
C ARG A 289 28.55 22.84 17.86
N ARG A 290 27.26 22.53 17.78
CA ARG A 290 26.28 22.80 18.84
C ARG A 290 25.55 21.54 19.33
N GLY A 291 25.96 20.34 18.87
CA GLY A 291 25.40 19.05 19.28
C GLY A 291 25.92 18.58 20.64
N LEU A 292 25.40 17.43 21.08
CA LEU A 292 25.76 16.82 22.36
C LEU A 292 27.26 16.56 22.48
N ALA A 293 27.91 16.08 21.41
CA ALA A 293 29.35 15.84 21.38
C ALA A 293 30.18 17.10 21.66
N ALA A 294 29.73 18.25 21.15
CA ALA A 294 30.41 19.53 21.40
C ALA A 294 30.25 20.01 22.86
N ARG A 295 29.03 19.81 23.42
CA ARG A 295 28.74 20.16 24.82
C ARG A 295 29.53 19.29 25.79
N LEU A 296 29.81 18.05 25.42
CA LEU A 296 30.62 17.11 26.22
C LEU A 296 32.14 17.23 25.94
N GLY A 297 32.60 18.20 25.16
CA GLY A 297 34.00 18.39 24.83
C GLY A 297 34.64 17.31 23.93
N VAL A 298 33.82 16.45 23.28
CA VAL A 298 34.31 15.35 22.44
C VAL A 298 35.05 15.89 21.21
N PRO A 299 36.29 15.46 20.90
CA PRO A 299 37.04 15.96 19.75
C PRO A 299 36.39 15.51 18.42
N LEU A 300 36.70 16.27 17.34
CA LEU A 300 36.04 16.13 16.05
C LEU A 300 36.16 14.72 15.46
N ARG A 301 37.34 14.12 15.55
CA ARG A 301 37.60 12.75 15.05
C ARG A 301 36.81 11.71 15.85
N ALA A 302 36.77 11.84 17.17
CA ALA A 302 35.98 10.95 18.03
C ALA A 302 34.47 11.13 17.75
N THR A 303 33.98 12.36 17.52
CA THR A 303 32.61 12.62 17.10
C THR A 303 32.26 11.91 15.77
N ALA A 304 33.20 11.93 14.82
CA ALA A 304 33.01 11.24 13.54
C ALA A 304 32.96 9.69 13.73
N VAL A 305 33.80 9.14 14.59
CA VAL A 305 33.80 7.69 14.91
C VAL A 305 32.51 7.30 15.66
N LEU A 306 32.11 8.06 16.67
CA LEU A 306 30.86 7.83 17.39
C LEU A 306 29.64 7.93 16.46
N GLY A 307 29.64 8.92 15.56
CA GLY A 307 28.61 9.05 14.53
C GLY A 307 28.57 7.87 13.57
N ALA A 308 29.74 7.35 13.15
CA ALA A 308 29.82 6.16 12.31
C ALA A 308 29.28 4.92 13.04
N GLY A 309 29.63 4.75 14.32
CA GLY A 309 29.08 3.70 15.17
C GLY A 309 27.55 3.79 15.31
N LEU A 310 27.02 5.02 15.50
CA LEU A 310 25.57 5.27 15.54
C LEU A 310 24.91 4.92 14.21
N VAL A 311 25.48 5.30 13.06
CA VAL A 311 24.97 4.95 11.73
C VAL A 311 24.92 3.44 11.52
N LEU A 312 25.98 2.73 11.87
CA LEU A 312 26.02 1.25 11.73
C LEU A 312 25.02 0.58 12.67
N GLY A 313 24.92 1.03 13.93
CA GLY A 313 23.92 0.56 14.88
C GLY A 313 22.50 0.81 14.38
N PHE A 314 22.25 1.98 13.81
CA PHE A 314 20.97 2.33 13.19
C PHE A 314 20.61 1.37 12.05
N VAL A 315 21.52 1.08 11.12
CA VAL A 315 21.28 0.13 10.01
C VAL A 315 20.93 -1.26 10.54
N VAL A 316 21.61 -1.71 11.59
CA VAL A 316 21.36 -3.05 12.16
C VAL A 316 19.98 -3.12 12.84
N VAL A 317 19.62 -2.10 13.61
CA VAL A 317 18.36 -2.06 14.39
C VAL A 317 17.15 -1.78 13.50
N CYS A 318 17.28 -0.84 12.56
CA CYS A 318 16.21 -0.46 11.64
C CYS A 318 16.08 -1.38 10.41
N ARG A 319 17.00 -2.34 10.25
CA ARG A 319 17.13 -3.20 9.08
C ARG A 319 17.69 -2.47 7.84
N PRO A 320 18.31 -3.23 6.90
CA PRO A 320 18.97 -2.63 5.73
C PRO A 320 17.99 -2.32 4.58
N ASP A 321 16.91 -1.58 4.86
CA ASP A 321 16.02 -1.10 3.82
C ASP A 321 16.72 -0.12 2.87
N PRO A 322 16.31 0.01 1.60
CA PRO A 322 16.96 0.87 0.60
C PRO A 322 17.13 2.32 1.03
N SER A 323 16.13 2.89 1.73
CA SER A 323 16.19 4.26 2.26
C SER A 323 17.18 4.40 3.42
N VAL A 324 17.24 3.38 4.29
CA VAL A 324 18.18 3.30 5.43
C VAL A 324 19.61 3.19 4.92
N LEU A 325 19.87 2.29 3.97
CA LEU A 325 21.19 2.10 3.35
C LEU A 325 21.68 3.38 2.67
N ARG A 326 20.82 4.07 1.90
CA ARG A 326 21.18 5.34 1.26
C ARG A 326 21.54 6.41 2.31
N ALA A 327 20.69 6.56 3.34
CA ALA A 327 20.94 7.54 4.39
C ALA A 327 22.23 7.23 5.16
N ALA A 328 22.49 5.97 5.45
CA ALA A 328 23.71 5.52 6.10
C ALA A 328 24.95 5.81 5.25
N ALA A 329 24.92 5.49 3.96
CA ALA A 329 26.03 5.76 3.04
C ALA A 329 26.31 7.28 2.94
N CYS A 330 25.29 8.11 2.76
CA CYS A 330 25.43 9.55 2.78
C CYS A 330 25.98 10.05 4.12
N GLY A 331 25.46 9.56 5.24
CA GLY A 331 25.89 9.90 6.58
C GLY A 331 27.35 9.56 6.83
N LEU A 332 27.79 8.37 6.42
CA LEU A 332 29.20 7.93 6.55
C LEU A 332 30.15 8.79 5.70
N VAL A 333 29.77 9.14 4.46
CA VAL A 333 30.54 10.05 3.60
C VAL A 333 30.69 11.43 4.26
N LEU A 334 29.61 11.96 4.84
CA LEU A 334 29.62 13.25 5.52
C LEU A 334 30.45 13.21 6.82
N LEU A 335 30.36 12.12 7.58
CA LEU A 335 31.17 11.93 8.79
C LEU A 335 32.67 11.77 8.47
N LEU A 336 32.98 11.09 7.36
CA LEU A 336 34.36 11.01 6.86
C LEU A 336 34.90 12.41 6.47
N ALA A 337 34.10 13.19 5.77
CA ALA A 337 34.42 14.58 5.45
C ALA A 337 34.62 15.43 6.73
N LEU A 338 33.80 15.19 7.77
CA LEU A 338 33.96 15.82 9.08
C LEU A 338 35.29 15.47 9.75
N GLY A 339 35.60 14.16 9.81
CA GLY A 339 36.82 13.68 10.46
C GLY A 339 38.11 14.09 9.75
N THR A 340 38.04 14.29 8.42
CA THR A 340 39.17 14.71 7.56
C THR A 340 39.27 16.24 7.38
N GLY A 341 38.34 17.02 7.96
CA GLY A 341 38.33 18.49 7.84
C GLY A 341 38.02 19.03 6.43
N ARG A 342 37.48 18.16 5.52
CA ARG A 342 37.13 18.57 4.15
C ARG A 342 35.80 19.31 4.12
N ARG A 343 35.60 20.18 3.10
CA ARG A 343 34.31 20.82 2.85
C ARG A 343 33.25 19.79 2.60
N ARG A 344 32.07 19.97 3.20
CA ARG A 344 30.94 19.09 3.08
C ARG A 344 30.05 19.52 1.92
N SER A 345 29.83 18.67 0.94
CA SER A 345 28.88 18.90 -0.12
C SER A 345 27.92 17.70 -0.18
N LEU A 346 26.63 17.99 -0.07
CA LEU A 346 25.60 16.96 0.04
C LEU A 346 25.31 16.27 -1.30
N LEU A 347 25.39 17.00 -2.43
CA LEU A 347 25.13 16.43 -3.75
C LEU A 347 26.19 15.40 -4.19
N PRO A 348 27.51 15.68 -4.10
CA PRO A 348 28.51 14.64 -4.33
C PRO A 348 28.42 13.47 -3.36
N ALA A 349 28.03 13.70 -2.11
CA ALA A 349 27.83 12.61 -1.14
C ALA A 349 26.65 11.70 -1.56
N LEU A 350 25.55 12.27 -2.04
CA LEU A 350 24.42 11.51 -2.58
C LEU A 350 24.86 10.71 -3.80
N ALA A 351 25.55 11.32 -4.76
CA ALA A 351 26.03 10.64 -5.97
C ALA A 351 26.99 9.49 -5.64
N ALA A 352 27.92 9.70 -4.71
CA ALA A 352 28.83 8.68 -4.23
C ALA A 352 28.08 7.55 -3.52
N ALA A 353 27.10 7.84 -2.69
CA ALA A 353 26.26 6.86 -2.02
C ALA A 353 25.48 6.01 -3.02
N VAL A 354 24.88 6.63 -4.03
CA VAL A 354 24.16 5.91 -5.12
C VAL A 354 25.10 4.98 -5.85
N LEU A 355 26.26 5.48 -6.26
CA LEU A 355 27.26 4.67 -6.98
C LEU A 355 27.71 3.46 -6.15
N LEU A 356 28.12 3.70 -4.89
CA LEU A 356 28.59 2.65 -4.00
C LEU A 356 27.51 1.60 -3.72
N LEU A 357 26.26 2.04 -3.49
CA LEU A 357 25.16 1.14 -3.17
C LEU A 357 24.74 0.30 -4.39
N VAL A 358 24.68 0.88 -5.59
CA VAL A 358 24.36 0.14 -6.83
C VAL A 358 25.46 -0.89 -7.15
N LEU A 359 26.72 -0.57 -6.88
CA LEU A 359 27.82 -1.53 -7.04
C LEU A 359 27.82 -2.61 -5.94
N TYR A 360 27.42 -2.28 -4.73
CA TYR A 360 27.28 -3.24 -3.63
C TYR A 360 26.09 -4.19 -3.83
N ASP A 361 24.92 -3.63 -4.15
CA ASP A 361 23.69 -4.37 -4.43
C ASP A 361 22.98 -3.83 -5.69
N PRO A 362 23.21 -4.43 -6.86
CA PRO A 362 22.62 -3.99 -8.12
C PRO A 362 21.08 -4.03 -8.16
N TRP A 363 20.44 -4.83 -7.30
CA TRP A 363 18.98 -4.92 -7.24
C TRP A 363 18.33 -3.61 -6.78
N LEU A 364 19.08 -2.79 -6.04
CA LEU A 364 18.66 -1.44 -5.69
C LEU A 364 18.38 -0.57 -6.92
N ALA A 365 19.05 -0.86 -8.04
CA ALA A 365 18.80 -0.11 -9.28
C ALA A 365 17.37 -0.25 -9.83
N ARG A 366 16.66 -1.30 -9.44
CA ARG A 366 15.25 -1.54 -9.80
C ARG A 366 14.28 -1.39 -8.64
N SER A 367 14.77 -1.01 -7.47
CA SER A 367 13.94 -0.80 -6.29
C SER A 367 13.18 0.53 -6.39
N PRO A 368 11.82 0.53 -6.40
CA PRO A 368 11.03 1.77 -6.36
C PRO A 368 11.34 2.62 -5.12
N GLY A 369 11.53 1.98 -3.97
CA GLY A 369 11.87 2.66 -2.72
C GLY A 369 13.22 3.36 -2.78
N PHE A 370 14.22 2.78 -3.44
CA PHE A 370 15.52 3.41 -3.67
C PHE A 370 15.39 4.61 -4.62
N LEU A 371 14.67 4.46 -5.73
CA LEU A 371 14.41 5.51 -6.70
C LEU A 371 13.72 6.72 -6.04
N LEU A 372 12.61 6.50 -5.34
CA LEU A 372 11.87 7.54 -4.64
C LEU A 372 12.74 8.24 -3.59
N SER A 373 13.56 7.47 -2.85
CA SER A 373 14.44 8.02 -1.83
C SER A 373 15.54 8.91 -2.41
N VAL A 374 16.11 8.54 -3.56
CA VAL A 374 17.13 9.36 -4.25
C VAL A 374 16.51 10.60 -4.86
N LEU A 375 15.34 10.47 -5.52
CA LEU A 375 14.61 11.59 -6.11
C LEU A 375 14.19 12.62 -5.05
N ALA A 376 13.59 12.18 -3.95
CA ALA A 376 13.21 13.06 -2.85
C ALA A 376 14.41 13.82 -2.30
N THR A 377 15.52 13.10 -2.01
CA THR A 377 16.72 13.74 -1.49
C THR A 377 17.33 14.71 -2.49
N GLY A 378 17.39 14.35 -3.78
CA GLY A 378 17.86 15.23 -4.84
C GLY A 378 17.01 16.51 -4.95
N ALA A 379 15.68 16.38 -4.87
CA ALA A 379 14.76 17.51 -4.89
C ALA A 379 14.93 18.42 -3.65
N LEU A 380 15.09 17.82 -2.47
CA LEU A 380 15.37 18.58 -1.24
C LEU A 380 16.68 19.36 -1.30
N LEU A 381 17.70 18.83 -1.98
CA LEU A 381 19.00 19.50 -2.12
C LEU A 381 19.05 20.54 -3.26
N THR A 382 18.18 20.43 -4.27
CA THR A 382 18.24 21.26 -5.48
C THR A 382 17.06 22.21 -5.65
N LEU A 383 15.83 21.70 -5.51
CA LEU A 383 14.59 22.45 -5.72
C LEU A 383 14.15 23.20 -4.46
N ALA A 384 14.14 22.52 -3.31
CA ALA A 384 13.63 23.10 -2.07
C ALA A 384 14.32 24.39 -1.67
N PRO A 385 15.67 24.56 -1.72
CA PRO A 385 16.30 25.83 -1.38
C PRO A 385 15.91 27.00 -2.30
N ARG A 386 15.75 26.69 -3.61
CA ARG A 386 15.34 27.68 -4.61
C ARG A 386 13.89 28.13 -4.39
N TRP A 387 12.99 27.18 -4.08
CA TRP A 387 11.59 27.46 -3.81
C TRP A 387 11.40 28.19 -2.48
N SER A 388 12.13 27.76 -1.44
CA SER A 388 12.14 28.46 -0.15
C SER A 388 12.58 29.92 -0.30
N ALA A 389 13.70 30.18 -0.98
CA ALA A 389 14.15 31.54 -1.25
C ALA A 389 13.12 32.36 -2.06
N ALA A 390 12.41 31.74 -3.00
CA ALA A 390 11.34 32.39 -3.75
C ALA A 390 10.13 32.76 -2.89
N LEU A 391 9.73 31.88 -1.93
CA LEU A 391 8.66 32.11 -0.98
C LEU A 391 9.04 33.20 0.05
N GLN A 392 10.27 33.17 0.57
CA GLN A 392 10.77 34.20 1.49
C GLN A 392 10.80 35.59 0.85
N ARG A 393 11.21 35.71 -0.42
CA ARG A 393 11.14 37.00 -1.15
C ARG A 393 9.71 37.55 -1.29
N ARG A 394 8.68 36.73 -1.03
CA ARG A 394 7.26 37.10 -1.01
C ARG A 394 6.71 37.33 0.38
N GLY A 395 7.56 37.34 1.39
CA GLY A 395 7.15 37.60 2.77
C GLY A 395 6.73 36.38 3.57
N VAL A 396 6.85 35.16 3.02
CA VAL A 396 6.57 33.94 3.80
C VAL A 396 7.67 33.78 4.86
N PRO A 397 7.31 33.56 6.13
CA PRO A 397 8.28 33.35 7.20
C PRO A 397 9.28 32.23 6.87
N PRO A 398 10.58 32.38 7.19
CA PRO A 398 11.62 31.44 6.73
C PRO A 398 11.34 29.97 7.05
N ARG A 399 10.87 29.66 8.27
CA ARG A 399 10.54 28.28 8.67
C ARG A 399 9.39 27.68 7.87
N ALA A 400 8.34 28.47 7.64
CA ALA A 400 7.18 28.05 6.84
C ALA A 400 7.57 27.86 5.36
N ALA A 401 8.40 28.78 4.82
CA ALA A 401 8.92 28.68 3.46
C ALA A 401 9.80 27.44 3.24
N GLU A 402 10.64 27.10 4.21
CA GLU A 402 11.48 25.90 4.18
C GLU A 402 10.63 24.63 4.22
N ALA A 403 9.69 24.51 5.15
CA ALA A 403 8.82 23.34 5.30
C ALA A 403 7.94 23.15 4.06
N LEU A 404 7.29 24.21 3.58
CA LEU A 404 6.43 24.15 2.39
C LEU A 404 7.24 23.80 1.13
N ALA A 405 8.39 24.40 0.94
CA ALA A 405 9.26 24.12 -0.20
C ALA A 405 9.81 22.69 -0.16
N ALA A 406 10.14 22.16 1.02
CA ALA A 406 10.61 20.78 1.18
C ALA A 406 9.50 19.77 0.81
N ALA A 407 8.30 19.93 1.38
CA ALA A 407 7.16 19.04 1.09
C ALA A 407 6.79 19.10 -0.40
N ALA A 408 6.66 20.30 -0.97
CA ALA A 408 6.29 20.46 -2.37
C ALA A 408 7.37 19.95 -3.35
N ALA A 409 8.66 20.12 -3.04
CA ALA A 409 9.75 19.64 -3.89
C ALA A 409 9.85 18.11 -3.88
N ALA A 410 9.70 17.49 -2.71
CA ALA A 410 9.69 16.04 -2.59
C ALA A 410 8.50 15.43 -3.34
N GLU A 411 7.30 15.99 -3.15
CA GLU A 411 6.08 15.54 -3.85
C GLU A 411 6.21 15.70 -5.36
N ALA A 412 6.63 16.86 -5.85
CA ALA A 412 6.80 17.13 -7.28
C ALA A 412 7.77 16.15 -7.97
N ALA A 413 8.81 15.70 -7.25
CA ALA A 413 9.78 14.74 -7.78
C ALA A 413 9.28 13.29 -7.71
N CYS A 414 8.50 12.94 -6.68
CA CYS A 414 8.10 11.57 -6.41
C CYS A 414 6.73 11.20 -7.05
N ALA A 415 5.80 12.15 -7.14
CA ALA A 415 4.44 11.89 -7.63
C ALA A 415 4.39 11.20 -9.01
N PRO A 416 5.21 11.57 -10.03
CA PRO A 416 5.21 10.87 -11.30
C PRO A 416 5.56 9.38 -11.19
N VAL A 417 6.52 9.04 -10.33
CA VAL A 417 6.93 7.65 -10.08
C VAL A 417 5.86 6.90 -9.29
N ILE A 418 5.23 7.56 -8.32
CA ILE A 418 4.14 6.98 -7.54
C ILE A 418 2.95 6.69 -8.46
N ALA A 419 2.63 7.57 -9.40
CA ALA A 419 1.56 7.35 -10.37
C ALA A 419 1.80 6.12 -11.26
N VAL A 420 3.05 5.88 -11.68
CA VAL A 420 3.43 4.65 -12.43
C VAL A 420 3.09 3.38 -11.64
N LEU A 421 3.27 3.42 -10.30
CA LEU A 421 3.20 2.26 -9.43
C LEU A 421 1.82 2.04 -8.80
N ALA A 422 1.13 3.13 -8.47
CA ALA A 422 -0.07 3.11 -7.65
C ALA A 422 -1.35 3.50 -8.41
N GLU A 423 -1.24 3.97 -9.65
CA GLU A 423 -2.36 4.39 -10.52
C GLU A 423 -3.27 5.44 -9.88
N ARG A 424 -2.71 6.23 -8.96
CA ARG A 424 -3.41 7.27 -8.20
C ARG A 424 -2.50 8.42 -7.82
N VAL A 425 -3.09 9.59 -7.61
CA VAL A 425 -2.41 10.81 -7.17
C VAL A 425 -3.12 11.36 -5.93
N SER A 426 -2.37 11.63 -4.87
CA SER A 426 -2.92 12.27 -3.68
C SER A 426 -2.97 13.79 -3.83
N LEU A 427 -4.15 14.37 -3.73
CA LEU A 427 -4.35 15.83 -3.76
C LEU A 427 -4.05 16.48 -2.41
N VAL A 428 -4.05 15.69 -1.33
CA VAL A 428 -3.83 16.14 0.04
C VAL A 428 -2.42 15.86 0.56
N ALA A 429 -1.54 15.28 -0.27
CA ALA A 429 -0.21 14.88 0.15
C ALA A 429 0.61 16.05 0.74
N VAL A 430 0.69 17.19 0.06
CA VAL A 430 1.48 18.34 0.53
C VAL A 430 0.97 18.87 1.87
N PRO A 431 -0.32 19.21 2.07
CA PRO A 431 -0.81 19.67 3.36
C PRO A 431 -0.69 18.61 4.47
N CYS A 432 -0.98 17.34 4.18
CA CYS A 432 -0.86 16.28 5.19
C CYS A 432 0.60 16.06 5.63
N ASN A 433 1.54 16.05 4.69
CA ASN A 433 2.96 15.94 5.02
C ASN A 433 3.45 17.16 5.83
N LEU A 434 3.03 18.37 5.47
CA LEU A 434 3.39 19.58 6.20
C LEU A 434 2.89 19.55 7.66
N LEU A 435 1.66 19.07 7.89
CA LEU A 435 1.07 18.95 9.23
C LEU A 435 1.71 17.82 10.04
N ALA A 436 2.05 16.70 9.38
CA ALA A 436 2.66 15.55 10.04
C ALA A 436 4.14 15.80 10.39
N GLU A 437 4.88 16.60 9.59
CA GLU A 437 6.31 16.86 9.77
C GLU A 437 6.63 17.42 11.16
N ALA A 438 5.76 18.26 11.73
CA ALA A 438 5.91 18.79 13.09
C ALA A 438 5.99 17.69 14.17
N ALA A 439 5.35 16.56 13.92
CA ALA A 439 5.29 15.41 14.85
C ALA A 439 6.47 14.45 14.67
N VAL A 440 7.11 14.42 13.50
CA VAL A 440 8.14 13.42 13.17
C VAL A 440 9.37 13.53 14.07
N ALA A 441 9.90 14.74 14.26
CA ALA A 441 11.10 14.92 15.05
C ALA A 441 10.91 14.53 16.53
N PRO A 442 9.88 15.02 17.27
CA PRO A 442 9.67 14.60 18.65
C PRO A 442 9.33 13.11 18.77
N ALA A 443 8.54 12.53 17.86
CA ALA A 443 8.26 11.10 17.87
C ALA A 443 9.54 10.27 17.67
N THR A 444 10.42 10.68 16.74
CA THR A 444 11.70 10.03 16.48
C THR A 444 12.63 10.09 17.69
N VAL A 445 12.86 11.28 18.26
CA VAL A 445 13.79 11.43 19.38
C VAL A 445 13.32 10.67 20.61
N LEU A 446 12.05 10.83 21.00
CA LEU A 446 11.48 10.11 22.15
C LEU A 446 11.40 8.60 21.90
N GLY A 447 11.06 8.19 20.69
CA GLY A 447 11.00 6.78 20.32
C GLY A 447 12.37 6.10 20.32
N PHE A 448 13.42 6.76 19.83
CA PHE A 448 14.79 6.23 19.93
C PHE A 448 15.32 6.27 21.36
N ALA A 449 14.93 7.24 22.19
CA ALA A 449 15.24 7.24 23.61
C ALA A 449 14.55 6.04 24.31
N ALA A 450 13.28 5.79 24.05
CA ALA A 450 12.54 4.62 24.53
C ALA A 450 13.22 3.32 24.09
N LEU A 451 13.58 3.20 22.81
CA LEU A 451 14.32 2.07 22.25
C LEU A 451 15.63 1.82 23.01
N ALA A 452 16.44 2.86 23.20
CA ALA A 452 17.76 2.75 23.82
C ALA A 452 17.67 2.31 25.30
N VAL A 453 16.66 2.78 26.02
CA VAL A 453 16.46 2.51 27.44
C VAL A 453 15.73 1.19 27.68
N SER A 454 14.98 0.67 26.71
CA SER A 454 14.08 -0.49 26.88
C SER A 454 14.75 -1.78 27.40
N PRO A 455 16.03 -2.12 27.10
CA PRO A 455 16.65 -3.33 27.63
C PRO A 455 17.09 -3.22 29.09
N VAL A 456 17.25 -2.00 29.61
CA VAL A 456 17.81 -1.73 30.95
C VAL A 456 16.75 -1.26 31.92
N ALA A 457 15.84 -0.39 31.51
CA ALA A 457 14.81 0.21 32.34
C ALA A 457 13.44 0.23 31.62
N PRO A 458 12.72 -0.91 31.54
CA PRO A 458 11.42 -1.00 30.84
C PRO A 458 10.39 0.05 31.28
N PRO A 459 10.20 0.39 32.59
CA PRO A 459 9.24 1.42 32.98
C PRO A 459 9.59 2.82 32.45
N ALA A 460 10.88 3.15 32.34
CA ALA A 460 11.32 4.42 31.75
C ALA A 460 11.06 4.42 30.23
N ALA A 461 11.23 3.29 29.55
CA ALA A 461 10.91 3.15 28.14
C ALA A 461 9.39 3.30 27.88
N GLU A 462 8.53 2.74 28.73
CA GLU A 462 7.08 2.93 28.66
C GLU A 462 6.69 4.40 28.85
N TRP A 463 7.30 5.08 29.82
CA TRP A 463 7.06 6.50 30.04
C TRP A 463 7.45 7.35 28.83
N LEU A 464 8.62 7.09 28.25
CA LEU A 464 9.07 7.77 27.00
C LEU A 464 8.16 7.43 25.83
N ALA A 465 7.69 6.18 25.71
CA ALA A 465 6.73 5.77 24.67
C ALA A 465 5.37 6.48 24.83
N ARG A 466 4.90 6.69 26.08
CA ARG A 466 3.70 7.49 26.36
C ARG A 466 3.87 8.94 25.90
N LEU A 467 5.01 9.57 26.16
CA LEU A 467 5.30 10.91 25.62
C LEU A 467 5.34 10.91 24.09
N ALA A 468 5.97 9.90 23.47
CA ALA A 468 6.05 9.76 22.02
C ALA A 468 4.69 9.44 21.38
N SER A 469 3.72 8.93 22.13
CA SER A 469 2.39 8.60 21.63
C SER A 469 1.61 9.82 21.14
N TRP A 470 1.83 10.99 21.73
CA TRP A 470 1.14 12.23 21.34
C TRP A 470 1.46 12.66 19.90
N PRO A 471 2.74 12.85 19.53
CA PRO A 471 3.07 13.17 18.15
C PRO A 471 2.72 12.02 17.17
N ALA A 472 2.82 10.75 17.60
CA ALA A 472 2.39 9.63 16.76
C ALA A 472 0.88 9.63 16.53
N SER A 473 0.06 9.92 17.55
CA SER A 473 -1.40 10.08 17.43
C SER A 473 -1.76 11.25 16.51
N TRP A 474 -1.02 12.35 16.59
CA TRP A 474 -1.19 13.48 15.67
C TRP A 474 -0.97 13.06 14.21
N ALA A 475 0.14 12.38 13.90
CA ALA A 475 0.43 11.92 12.54
C ALA A 475 -0.63 10.93 12.04
N ALA A 476 -1.10 10.01 12.88
CA ALA A 476 -2.20 9.09 12.56
C ALA A 476 -3.52 9.85 12.32
N GLY A 477 -3.84 10.84 13.15
CA GLY A 477 -5.01 11.70 13.01
C GLY A 477 -5.01 12.47 11.69
N VAL A 478 -3.88 13.08 11.32
CA VAL A 478 -3.71 13.76 10.03
C VAL A 478 -3.93 12.79 8.88
N ALA A 479 -3.37 11.55 8.96
CA ALA A 479 -3.54 10.53 7.92
C ALA A 479 -5.01 10.14 7.76
N ARG A 480 -5.70 9.83 8.87
CA ARG A 480 -7.11 9.43 8.85
C ARG A 480 -8.00 10.56 8.32
N THR A 481 -7.91 11.75 8.90
CA THR A 481 -8.71 12.90 8.48
C THR A 481 -8.46 13.27 7.02
N GLY A 482 -7.20 13.27 6.59
CA GLY A 482 -6.84 13.54 5.20
C GLY A 482 -7.38 12.49 4.24
N ALA A 483 -7.33 11.21 4.62
CA ALA A 483 -7.84 10.10 3.80
C ALA A 483 -9.36 10.05 3.70
N ASP A 484 -10.06 10.54 4.72
CA ASP A 484 -11.53 10.59 4.75
C ASP A 484 -12.12 11.72 3.86
N LEU A 485 -11.28 12.64 3.37
CA LEU A 485 -11.75 13.68 2.44
C LEU A 485 -12.15 13.06 1.09
N PRO A 486 -13.33 13.37 0.55
CA PRO A 486 -13.88 12.75 -0.66
C PRO A 486 -12.96 12.85 -1.90
N GLY A 487 -12.15 13.90 -1.97
CA GLY A 487 -11.20 14.16 -3.06
C GLY A 487 -9.74 13.93 -2.66
N ALA A 488 -9.47 13.17 -1.60
CA ALA A 488 -8.09 12.92 -1.14
C ALA A 488 -7.22 12.29 -2.22
N GLU A 489 -7.78 11.37 -2.98
CA GLU A 489 -7.12 10.67 -4.09
C GLU A 489 -7.84 10.91 -5.41
N LEU A 490 -7.05 11.02 -6.47
CA LEU A 490 -7.51 11.05 -7.85
C LEU A 490 -6.99 9.80 -8.55
N ALA A 491 -7.86 9.00 -9.15
CA ALA A 491 -7.45 7.94 -10.05
C ALA A 491 -6.66 8.54 -11.23
N TRP A 492 -5.55 7.91 -11.56
CA TRP A 492 -4.64 8.39 -12.59
C TRP A 492 -4.22 7.22 -13.48
N PRO A 493 -4.03 7.43 -14.80
CA PRO A 493 -3.55 6.37 -15.66
C PRO A 493 -2.24 5.76 -15.13
N GLY A 494 -2.19 4.45 -15.04
CA GLY A 494 -1.01 3.72 -14.59
C GLY A 494 0.09 3.62 -15.64
N GLY A 495 1.20 2.97 -15.25
CA GLY A 495 2.32 2.73 -16.13
C GLY A 495 3.07 4.01 -16.55
N TRP A 496 4.01 3.84 -17.50
CA TRP A 496 4.91 4.93 -17.92
C TRP A 496 4.19 6.11 -18.60
N THR A 497 3.08 5.85 -19.28
CA THR A 497 2.26 6.92 -19.91
C THR A 497 1.67 7.85 -18.88
N GLY A 498 1.06 7.32 -17.83
CA GLY A 498 0.53 8.12 -16.74
C GLY A 498 1.62 8.87 -15.97
N GLY A 499 2.77 8.23 -15.73
CA GLY A 499 3.90 8.88 -15.10
C GLY A 499 4.44 10.07 -15.91
N LEU A 500 4.57 9.93 -17.23
CA LEU A 500 5.00 11.01 -18.12
C LEU A 500 3.98 12.15 -18.19
N LEU A 501 2.69 11.82 -18.25
CA LEU A 501 1.61 12.82 -18.21
C LEU A 501 1.64 13.61 -16.91
N LEU A 502 1.83 12.93 -15.77
CA LEU A 502 1.92 13.62 -14.48
C LEU A 502 3.20 14.46 -14.36
N ALA A 503 4.33 13.96 -14.89
CA ALA A 503 5.57 14.74 -14.93
C ALA A 503 5.40 16.03 -15.77
N ALA A 504 4.73 15.95 -16.91
CA ALA A 504 4.40 17.10 -17.75
C ALA A 504 3.45 18.07 -17.01
N ALA A 505 2.41 17.55 -16.33
CA ALA A 505 1.47 18.35 -15.56
C ALA A 505 2.18 19.08 -14.39
N VAL A 506 3.05 18.39 -13.65
CA VAL A 506 3.86 18.98 -12.56
C VAL A 506 4.81 20.04 -13.12
N ALA A 507 5.49 19.79 -14.24
CA ALA A 507 6.36 20.77 -14.88
C ALA A 507 5.57 22.02 -15.33
N ALA A 508 4.40 21.84 -15.94
CA ALA A 508 3.49 22.91 -16.30
C ALA A 508 3.01 23.70 -15.08
N ALA A 509 2.62 23.02 -14.00
CA ALA A 509 2.22 23.64 -12.74
C ALA A 509 3.36 24.45 -12.10
N VAL A 510 4.60 23.96 -12.10
CA VAL A 510 5.79 24.68 -11.63
C VAL A 510 6.06 25.90 -12.51
N PHE A 511 5.93 25.77 -13.82
CA PHE A 511 6.14 26.88 -14.76
C PHE A 511 5.03 27.95 -14.64
N ALA A 512 3.77 27.52 -14.62
CA ALA A 512 2.61 28.39 -14.42
C ALA A 512 2.63 29.05 -13.03
N GLY A 513 3.03 28.31 -11.99
CA GLY A 513 3.17 28.79 -10.62
C GLY A 513 4.09 30.02 -10.50
N ARG A 514 5.11 30.12 -11.34
CA ARG A 514 5.98 31.30 -11.40
C ARG A 514 5.21 32.57 -11.78
N ARG A 515 4.17 32.46 -12.61
CA ARG A 515 3.30 33.57 -13.01
C ARG A 515 2.12 33.73 -12.05
N LEU A 516 1.42 32.63 -11.71
CA LEU A 516 0.26 32.61 -10.81
C LEU A 516 0.59 33.19 -9.42
N LEU A 517 1.74 32.82 -8.87
CA LEU A 517 2.21 33.34 -7.58
C LEU A 517 2.48 34.86 -7.56
N ARG A 518 2.43 35.55 -8.70
CA ARG A 518 2.50 37.02 -8.77
C ARG A 518 1.17 37.68 -8.47
N SER A 519 0.05 36.95 -8.58
CA SER A 519 -1.30 37.46 -8.30
C SER A 519 -1.87 36.77 -7.06
N PRO A 520 -2.14 37.48 -5.95
CA PRO A 520 -2.76 36.90 -4.76
C PRO A 520 -4.15 36.35 -5.06
N TRP A 521 -4.89 36.98 -5.99
CA TRP A 521 -6.21 36.52 -6.42
C TRP A 521 -6.15 35.18 -7.18
N ALA A 522 -5.13 35.03 -8.04
CA ALA A 522 -4.93 33.76 -8.73
C ALA A 522 -4.55 32.63 -7.74
N CYS A 523 -3.72 32.92 -6.74
CA CYS A 523 -3.40 31.96 -5.67
C CYS A 523 -4.65 31.59 -4.87
N ALA A 524 -5.48 32.56 -4.50
CA ALA A 524 -6.74 32.32 -3.78
C ALA A 524 -7.71 31.47 -4.62
N ALA A 525 -7.85 31.77 -5.92
CA ALA A 525 -8.69 30.99 -6.83
C ALA A 525 -8.19 29.54 -6.96
N CYS A 526 -6.87 29.32 -7.12
CA CYS A 526 -6.29 27.98 -7.17
C CYS A 526 -6.49 27.22 -5.86
N ALA A 527 -6.32 27.87 -4.71
CA ALA A 527 -6.55 27.29 -3.39
C ALA A 527 -8.02 26.91 -3.19
N LEU A 528 -8.95 27.77 -3.64
CA LEU A 528 -10.39 27.50 -3.59
C LEU A 528 -10.77 26.32 -4.51
N LEU A 529 -10.23 26.28 -5.74
CA LEU A 529 -10.47 25.18 -6.66
C LEU A 529 -9.94 23.85 -6.10
N LEU A 530 -8.75 23.86 -5.52
CA LEU A 530 -8.20 22.68 -4.85
C LEU A 530 -9.07 22.25 -3.65
N LEU A 531 -9.50 23.21 -2.83
CA LEU A 531 -10.39 22.94 -1.71
C LEU A 531 -11.70 22.30 -2.18
N VAL A 532 -12.32 22.84 -3.21
CA VAL A 532 -13.55 22.30 -3.82
C VAL A 532 -13.31 20.89 -4.39
N ALA A 533 -12.18 20.68 -5.06
CA ALA A 533 -11.81 19.36 -5.60
C ALA A 533 -11.58 18.31 -4.50
N VAL A 534 -11.06 18.72 -3.35
CA VAL A 534 -10.79 17.84 -2.21
C VAL A 534 -12.06 17.57 -1.40
N VAL A 535 -12.81 18.62 -1.05
CA VAL A 535 -14.02 18.52 -0.22
C VAL A 535 -15.19 17.91 -0.99
N ARG A 536 -15.27 18.16 -2.30
CA ARG A 536 -16.35 17.68 -3.20
C ARG A 536 -17.72 17.88 -2.58
N PRO A 537 -18.18 19.13 -2.35
CA PRO A 537 -19.47 19.38 -1.74
C PRO A 537 -20.60 18.59 -2.44
N ALA A 538 -21.43 17.90 -1.67
CA ALA A 538 -22.45 17.00 -2.21
C ALA A 538 -23.34 17.62 -3.31
N PRO A 539 -23.84 18.88 -3.21
CA PRO A 539 -24.62 19.48 -4.29
C PRO A 539 -23.83 19.67 -5.58
N LEU A 540 -22.57 20.08 -5.47
CA LEU A 540 -21.71 20.28 -6.64
C LEU A 540 -21.33 18.94 -7.29
N ASN A 541 -21.04 17.93 -6.47
CA ASN A 541 -20.72 16.59 -6.96
C ASN A 541 -21.91 15.99 -7.70
N ARG A 542 -23.13 16.12 -7.17
CA ARG A 542 -24.36 15.70 -7.85
C ARG A 542 -24.59 16.45 -9.16
N ALA A 543 -24.38 17.78 -9.18
CA ALA A 543 -24.54 18.58 -10.39
C ALA A 543 -23.55 18.19 -11.50
N VAL A 544 -22.32 17.85 -11.15
CA VAL A 544 -21.27 17.48 -12.13
C VAL A 544 -21.38 16.01 -12.58
N THR A 545 -21.68 15.08 -11.64
CA THR A 545 -21.64 13.64 -11.95
C THR A 545 -23.00 13.04 -12.26
N GLY A 546 -24.10 13.72 -11.93
CA GLY A 546 -25.45 13.17 -11.97
C GLY A 546 -25.69 12.01 -10.98
N TRP A 547 -24.75 11.75 -10.06
CA TRP A 547 -24.79 10.63 -9.13
C TRP A 547 -24.91 11.07 -7.67
N PRO A 548 -25.76 10.42 -6.86
CA PRO A 548 -26.83 9.50 -7.29
C PRO A 548 -27.96 10.25 -8.01
N PRO A 549 -28.68 9.58 -8.91
CA PRO A 549 -29.81 10.19 -9.59
C PRO A 549 -30.91 10.54 -8.57
N PRO A 550 -31.66 11.63 -8.79
CA PRO A 550 -32.78 11.97 -7.92
C PRO A 550 -33.80 10.83 -7.88
N GLY A 551 -34.33 10.54 -6.68
CA GLY A 551 -35.34 9.49 -6.49
C GLY A 551 -34.82 8.06 -6.73
N TRP A 552 -33.50 7.82 -6.55
CA TRP A 552 -32.98 6.45 -6.57
C TRP A 552 -33.62 5.61 -5.46
N ARG A 553 -33.85 4.32 -5.75
CA ARG A 553 -34.56 3.38 -4.87
C ARG A 553 -33.70 2.19 -4.46
N LEU A 554 -32.91 1.69 -5.39
CA LEU A 554 -31.95 0.59 -5.20
C LEU A 554 -30.62 1.00 -5.81
N ALA A 555 -29.53 0.75 -5.11
CA ALA A 555 -28.20 0.91 -5.67
C ALA A 555 -27.38 -0.36 -5.41
N ALA A 556 -26.59 -0.79 -6.42
CA ALA A 556 -25.55 -1.80 -6.27
C ALA A 556 -24.20 -1.10 -6.26
N CYS A 557 -23.45 -1.28 -5.18
CA CYS A 557 -22.12 -0.70 -5.00
C CYS A 557 -21.07 -1.52 -5.76
N ASP A 558 -20.12 -0.85 -6.38
CA ASP A 558 -18.89 -1.52 -6.84
C ASP A 558 -17.96 -1.73 -5.65
N VAL A 559 -18.01 -2.93 -5.10
CA VAL A 559 -17.21 -3.36 -3.93
C VAL A 559 -16.14 -4.40 -4.31
N GLY A 560 -15.91 -4.61 -5.61
CA GLY A 560 -15.11 -5.70 -6.14
C GLY A 560 -15.92 -7.00 -6.21
N GLN A 561 -15.26 -8.17 -6.05
CA GLN A 561 -15.95 -9.46 -6.06
C GLN A 561 -16.71 -9.63 -4.75
N GLY A 562 -18.04 -9.48 -4.79
CA GLY A 562 -18.93 -9.54 -3.64
C GLY A 562 -20.16 -8.65 -3.81
N ASP A 563 -21.03 -8.62 -2.82
CA ASP A 563 -22.28 -7.89 -2.85
C ASP A 563 -22.33 -6.76 -1.83
N ALA A 564 -22.84 -5.61 -2.25
CA ALA A 564 -23.33 -4.57 -1.37
C ALA A 564 -24.44 -3.79 -2.07
N LEU A 565 -25.65 -3.99 -1.61
CA LEU A 565 -26.86 -3.37 -2.16
C LEU A 565 -27.42 -2.37 -1.15
N VAL A 566 -27.96 -1.27 -1.62
CA VAL A 566 -28.48 -0.18 -0.80
C VAL A 566 -29.88 0.14 -1.23
N LEU A 567 -30.83 0.05 -0.31
CA LEU A 567 -32.27 0.29 -0.54
C LEU A 567 -32.63 1.62 0.14
N ALA A 568 -33.07 2.60 -0.63
CA ALA A 568 -33.46 3.91 -0.10
C ALA A 568 -34.66 3.80 0.85
N ALA A 569 -34.52 4.32 2.06
CA ALA A 569 -35.55 4.33 3.12
C ALA A 569 -35.91 5.73 3.60
N GLY A 570 -35.72 6.74 2.75
CA GLY A 570 -35.93 8.16 3.03
C GLY A 570 -34.64 8.97 2.91
N GLU A 571 -34.75 10.28 3.18
CA GLU A 571 -33.61 11.18 3.03
C GLU A 571 -32.48 10.83 4.01
N GLY A 572 -31.28 10.58 3.49
CA GLY A 572 -30.10 10.16 4.27
C GLY A 572 -30.24 8.82 4.98
N SER A 573 -31.29 8.02 4.68
CA SER A 573 -31.57 6.74 5.33
C SER A 573 -31.68 5.62 4.31
N ALA A 574 -31.07 4.46 4.59
CA ALA A 574 -31.13 3.29 3.72
C ALA A 574 -31.02 1.98 4.51
N VAL A 575 -31.59 0.91 3.96
CA VAL A 575 -31.30 -0.48 4.36
C VAL A 575 -30.16 -0.97 3.50
N VAL A 576 -29.16 -1.60 4.12
CA VAL A 576 -28.01 -2.16 3.42
C VAL A 576 -28.14 -3.67 3.40
N VAL A 577 -28.01 -4.26 2.22
CA VAL A 577 -28.00 -5.72 2.03
C VAL A 577 -26.61 -6.14 1.56
N ASP A 578 -25.93 -6.88 2.39
CA ASP A 578 -24.52 -7.24 2.30
C ASP A 578 -23.56 -6.04 2.35
N ALA A 579 -22.31 -6.31 2.72
CA ALA A 579 -21.30 -5.30 2.98
C ALA A 579 -20.08 -5.38 2.02
N GLY A 580 -20.03 -6.41 1.16
CA GLY A 580 -18.89 -6.65 0.31
C GLY A 580 -17.64 -7.14 1.06
N PRO A 581 -16.52 -7.34 0.32
CA PRO A 581 -15.28 -7.83 0.90
C PRO A 581 -14.44 -6.72 1.55
N GLU A 582 -14.66 -5.45 1.16
CA GLU A 582 -13.74 -4.37 1.54
C GLU A 582 -14.46 -3.18 2.19
N PRO A 583 -14.11 -2.85 3.46
CA PRO A 583 -14.77 -1.80 4.23
C PRO A 583 -14.78 -0.43 3.55
N ARG A 584 -13.70 -0.05 2.84
CA ARG A 584 -13.62 1.26 2.20
C ARG A 584 -14.45 1.39 0.93
N ALA A 585 -14.62 0.29 0.20
CA ALA A 585 -15.41 0.30 -1.02
C ALA A 585 -16.89 0.57 -0.69
N VAL A 586 -17.45 -0.15 0.27
CA VAL A 586 -18.82 0.08 0.72
C VAL A 586 -18.99 1.43 1.40
N ASP A 587 -18.04 1.87 2.23
CA ASP A 587 -18.07 3.18 2.89
C ASP A 587 -18.11 4.34 1.87
N ARG A 588 -17.26 4.29 0.84
CA ARG A 588 -17.29 5.28 -0.26
C ARG A 588 -18.61 5.30 -1.02
N CYS A 589 -19.18 4.11 -1.29
CA CYS A 589 -20.46 4.01 -1.96
C CYS A 589 -21.59 4.63 -1.12
N LEU A 590 -21.71 4.26 0.15
CA LEU A 590 -22.69 4.79 1.08
C LEU A 590 -22.56 6.32 1.25
N SER A 591 -21.33 6.81 1.32
CA SER A 591 -21.07 8.26 1.39
C SER A 591 -21.46 8.97 0.09
N ALA A 592 -21.19 8.37 -1.07
CA ALA A 592 -21.60 8.92 -2.36
C ALA A 592 -23.12 8.94 -2.55
N LEU A 593 -23.84 7.98 -1.96
CA LEU A 593 -25.31 7.93 -1.90
C LEU A 593 -25.89 8.88 -0.86
N GLY A 594 -25.06 9.47 0.01
CA GLY A 594 -25.51 10.36 1.09
C GLY A 594 -26.18 9.63 2.24
N VAL A 595 -25.82 8.37 2.50
CA VAL A 595 -26.39 7.55 3.58
C VAL A 595 -25.72 7.87 4.91
N GLU A 596 -26.48 8.38 5.87
CA GLU A 596 -26.03 8.72 7.22
C GLU A 596 -26.63 7.79 8.28
N ARG A 597 -27.83 7.23 8.00
CA ARG A 597 -28.57 6.34 8.90
C ARG A 597 -28.87 5.03 8.20
N ILE A 598 -28.64 3.94 8.90
CA ILE A 598 -28.88 2.57 8.41
C ILE A 598 -29.74 1.86 9.46
N PRO A 599 -31.08 1.95 9.36
CA PRO A 599 -31.98 1.29 10.31
C PRO A 599 -31.71 -0.23 10.41
N LEU A 600 -31.31 -0.85 9.30
CA LEU A 600 -31.02 -2.27 9.23
C LEU A 600 -29.92 -2.55 8.22
N VAL A 601 -28.96 -3.39 8.64
CA VAL A 601 -28.03 -4.11 7.77
C VAL A 601 -28.52 -5.54 7.70
N LEU A 602 -28.74 -6.07 6.50
CA LEU A 602 -29.09 -7.46 6.28
C LEU A 602 -27.92 -8.16 5.61
N LEU A 603 -27.42 -9.22 6.22
CA LEU A 603 -26.34 -10.04 5.66
C LEU A 603 -26.94 -11.34 5.14
N SER A 604 -26.85 -11.54 3.82
CA SER A 604 -27.48 -12.67 3.14
C SER A 604 -26.91 -14.00 3.64
N HIS A 605 -25.58 -14.08 3.77
CA HIS A 605 -24.88 -15.23 4.34
C HIS A 605 -23.46 -14.79 4.81
N PHE A 606 -22.72 -15.70 5.45
CA PHE A 606 -21.46 -15.31 6.11
C PHE A 606 -20.20 -15.47 5.26
N HIS A 607 -20.27 -15.59 3.94
CA HIS A 607 -19.07 -15.56 3.14
C HIS A 607 -18.36 -14.20 3.22
N ALA A 608 -17.03 -14.22 3.11
CA ALA A 608 -16.20 -13.04 3.30
C ALA A 608 -16.48 -11.91 2.32
N ASP A 609 -16.88 -12.23 1.09
CA ASP A 609 -17.26 -11.30 0.05
C ASP A 609 -18.63 -10.63 0.26
N HIS A 610 -19.36 -11.01 1.32
CA HIS A 610 -20.61 -10.38 1.75
C HIS A 610 -20.49 -9.68 3.10
N VAL A 611 -19.56 -10.09 3.99
CA VAL A 611 -19.54 -9.58 5.37
C VAL A 611 -18.26 -8.83 5.77
N ASP A 612 -17.11 -9.05 5.12
CA ASP A 612 -15.82 -8.46 5.55
C ASP A 612 -15.81 -6.92 5.46
N GLY A 613 -16.69 -6.33 4.64
CA GLY A 613 -16.90 -4.90 4.52
C GLY A 613 -17.70 -4.26 5.66
N LEU A 614 -18.30 -5.04 6.57
CA LEU A 614 -19.15 -4.54 7.66
C LEU A 614 -18.55 -3.37 8.46
N PRO A 615 -17.24 -3.32 8.81
CA PRO A 615 -16.67 -2.15 9.46
C PRO A 615 -16.81 -0.85 8.66
N GLY A 616 -16.90 -0.92 7.33
CA GLY A 616 -17.16 0.24 6.47
C GLY A 616 -18.60 0.72 6.53
N VAL A 617 -19.55 -0.20 6.65
CA VAL A 617 -20.98 0.12 6.85
C VAL A 617 -21.19 0.80 8.19
N LEU A 618 -20.52 0.32 9.24
CA LEU A 618 -20.62 0.83 10.61
C LEU A 618 -19.92 2.18 10.83
N ARG A 619 -19.02 2.58 9.93
CA ARG A 619 -18.18 3.77 10.10
C ARG A 619 -18.99 5.06 9.97
N GLY A 620 -19.03 5.86 11.06
CA GLY A 620 -19.59 7.21 11.05
C GLY A 620 -21.10 7.28 10.79
N ARG A 621 -21.80 6.13 10.87
CA ARG A 621 -23.26 6.04 10.61
C ARG A 621 -24.00 5.51 11.80
N ALA A 622 -25.26 5.96 11.96
CA ALA A 622 -26.17 5.42 12.96
C ALA A 622 -26.79 4.13 12.43
N VAL A 623 -26.35 2.97 12.95
CA VAL A 623 -26.86 1.65 12.57
C VAL A 623 -27.79 1.12 13.64
N GLY A 624 -29.04 0.77 13.27
CA GLY A 624 -30.07 0.32 14.21
C GLY A 624 -29.98 -1.16 14.58
N GLY A 625 -29.69 -2.03 13.61
CA GLY A 625 -29.56 -3.47 13.81
C GLY A 625 -28.87 -4.18 12.65
N ILE A 626 -28.43 -5.40 12.89
CA ILE A 626 -27.91 -6.32 11.88
C ILE A 626 -28.79 -7.56 11.90
N GLU A 627 -29.24 -7.99 10.74
CA GLU A 627 -30.03 -9.21 10.55
C GLU A 627 -29.23 -10.17 9.66
N THR A 628 -29.20 -11.45 10.02
CA THR A 628 -28.33 -12.42 9.36
C THR A 628 -29.11 -13.70 9.04
N THR A 629 -28.60 -14.51 8.10
CA THR A 629 -29.06 -15.89 7.94
C THR A 629 -28.95 -16.65 9.28
N PRO A 630 -29.86 -17.59 9.57
CA PRO A 630 -29.72 -18.48 10.72
C PRO A 630 -28.57 -19.49 10.56
N PHE A 631 -28.06 -19.73 9.35
CA PHE A 631 -26.95 -20.64 9.08
C PHE A 631 -25.59 -19.98 9.32
N ALA A 632 -25.05 -20.16 10.54
CA ALA A 632 -23.85 -19.45 11.03
C ALA A 632 -22.51 -20.02 10.51
N GLU A 633 -22.45 -20.40 9.23
CA GLU A 633 -21.24 -20.89 8.55
C GLU A 633 -20.77 -19.90 7.44
N PRO A 634 -19.45 -19.72 7.24
CA PRO A 634 -18.33 -20.24 8.04
C PRO A 634 -18.28 -19.61 9.45
N ALA A 635 -18.06 -20.43 10.46
CA ALA A 635 -18.10 -19.99 11.87
C ALA A 635 -17.13 -18.85 12.20
N SER A 636 -15.99 -18.75 11.50
CA SER A 636 -15.03 -17.66 11.63
C SER A 636 -15.60 -16.30 11.21
N GLN A 637 -16.40 -16.27 10.15
CA GLN A 637 -17.02 -15.05 9.64
C GLN A 637 -18.25 -14.66 10.47
N ALA A 638 -19.05 -15.63 10.89
CA ALA A 638 -20.12 -15.38 11.85
C ALA A 638 -19.59 -14.79 13.18
N ALA A 639 -18.44 -15.29 13.66
CA ALA A 639 -17.76 -14.72 14.82
C ALA A 639 -17.20 -13.32 14.54
N PHE A 640 -16.73 -13.04 13.31
CA PHE A 640 -16.29 -11.72 12.90
C PHE A 640 -17.45 -10.72 12.95
N VAL A 641 -18.59 -11.02 12.35
CA VAL A 641 -19.79 -10.17 12.37
C VAL A 641 -20.22 -9.87 13.79
N ARG A 642 -20.33 -10.88 14.67
CA ARG A 642 -20.68 -10.67 16.08
C ARG A 642 -19.69 -9.78 16.84
N ARG A 643 -18.39 -9.88 16.56
CA ARG A 643 -17.38 -8.99 17.18
C ARG A 643 -17.50 -7.56 16.71
N GLU A 644 -17.67 -7.32 15.41
CA GLU A 644 -17.79 -5.95 14.89
C GLU A 644 -19.10 -5.31 15.33
N ALA A 645 -20.21 -6.04 15.34
CA ALA A 645 -21.48 -5.59 15.87
C ALA A 645 -21.37 -5.24 17.37
N GLY A 646 -20.73 -6.10 18.17
CA GLY A 646 -20.50 -5.85 19.60
C GLY A 646 -19.64 -4.63 19.88
N ARG A 647 -18.61 -4.36 19.07
CA ARG A 647 -17.79 -3.15 19.14
C ARG A 647 -18.61 -1.88 18.86
N ALA A 648 -19.50 -1.97 17.90
CA ALA A 648 -20.40 -0.88 17.52
C ALA A 648 -21.65 -0.78 18.42
N ARG A 649 -21.87 -1.75 19.31
CA ARG A 649 -23.06 -1.89 20.15
C ARG A 649 -24.36 -2.00 19.33
N VAL A 650 -24.30 -2.68 18.20
CA VAL A 650 -25.42 -2.93 17.31
C VAL A 650 -25.96 -4.34 17.58
N PRO A 651 -27.27 -4.52 17.82
CA PRO A 651 -27.88 -5.83 18.01
C PRO A 651 -27.83 -6.66 16.75
N VAL A 652 -27.67 -7.99 16.89
CA VAL A 652 -27.70 -8.95 15.79
C VAL A 652 -28.88 -9.89 16.01
N THR A 653 -29.73 -10.04 14.99
CA THR A 653 -30.90 -10.93 14.96
C THR A 653 -30.83 -11.83 13.74
N GLU A 654 -31.63 -12.89 13.74
CA GLU A 654 -31.73 -13.81 12.58
C GLU A 654 -32.98 -13.48 11.75
N ALA A 655 -32.84 -13.57 10.43
CA ALA A 655 -33.90 -13.37 9.47
C ALA A 655 -34.84 -14.59 9.51
N VAL A 656 -36.14 -14.32 9.45
CA VAL A 656 -37.17 -15.36 9.48
C VAL A 656 -38.01 -15.31 8.18
N ALA A 657 -38.08 -16.41 7.47
CA ALA A 657 -38.90 -16.50 6.26
C ALA A 657 -40.38 -16.12 6.54
N GLY A 658 -40.99 -15.35 5.66
CA GLY A 658 -42.32 -14.78 5.81
C GLY A 658 -42.37 -13.47 6.60
N GLU A 659 -41.23 -13.03 7.19
CA GLU A 659 -41.15 -11.74 7.86
C GLU A 659 -41.31 -10.61 6.85
N ARG A 660 -42.18 -9.65 7.18
CA ARG A 660 -42.43 -8.45 6.39
C ARG A 660 -42.11 -7.22 7.21
N ARG A 661 -41.31 -6.34 6.64
CA ARG A 661 -40.96 -5.05 7.29
C ARG A 661 -41.24 -3.90 6.33
N ARG A 662 -41.51 -2.73 6.92
CA ARG A 662 -41.76 -1.50 6.18
C ARG A 662 -41.04 -0.31 6.82
N LEU A 663 -40.41 0.48 5.98
CA LEU A 663 -39.77 1.75 6.37
C LEU A 663 -40.15 2.82 5.33
N GLY A 664 -41.13 3.64 5.65
CA GLY A 664 -41.67 4.61 4.69
C GLY A 664 -42.29 3.96 3.47
N GLU A 665 -41.76 4.24 2.28
CA GLU A 665 -42.15 3.64 1.01
C GLU A 665 -41.44 2.30 0.70
N LEU A 666 -40.38 1.96 1.45
CA LEU A 666 -39.65 0.71 1.32
C LEU A 666 -40.33 -0.38 2.14
N GLU A 667 -40.67 -1.48 1.48
CA GLU A 667 -41.19 -2.70 2.07
C GLU A 667 -40.39 -3.89 1.56
N TRP A 668 -40.11 -4.87 2.41
CA TRP A 668 -39.49 -6.10 2.00
C TRP A 668 -40.05 -7.30 2.74
N GLU A 669 -39.97 -8.43 2.10
CA GLU A 669 -40.34 -9.74 2.60
C GLU A 669 -39.18 -10.70 2.48
N VAL A 670 -38.89 -11.42 3.56
CA VAL A 670 -37.91 -12.51 3.57
C VAL A 670 -38.57 -13.75 3.00
N LEU A 671 -38.11 -14.23 1.85
CA LEU A 671 -38.66 -15.42 1.19
C LEU A 671 -37.89 -16.69 1.53
N TRP A 672 -36.59 -16.57 1.84
CA TRP A 672 -35.65 -17.68 2.06
C TRP A 672 -34.59 -17.27 3.08
N PRO A 673 -33.97 -18.18 3.86
CA PRO A 673 -34.24 -19.61 3.95
C PRO A 673 -35.50 -19.91 4.78
N PRO A 674 -36.15 -21.08 4.57
CA PRO A 674 -37.25 -21.52 5.41
C PRO A 674 -36.70 -21.86 6.82
N PRO A 675 -37.61 -22.06 7.82
CA PRO A 675 -37.19 -22.40 9.18
C PRO A 675 -36.28 -23.62 9.23
N ALA A 676 -35.28 -23.59 10.15
CA ALA A 676 -34.31 -24.65 10.31
C ALA A 676 -34.99 -26.02 10.45
N GLY A 677 -34.47 -27.05 9.79
CA GLY A 677 -34.99 -28.40 9.79
C GLY A 677 -36.19 -28.65 8.82
N THR A 678 -36.65 -27.62 8.10
CA THR A 678 -37.76 -27.77 7.14
C THR A 678 -37.31 -27.94 5.70
N SER A 679 -36.06 -27.62 5.37
CA SER A 679 -35.48 -27.82 4.04
C SER A 679 -34.02 -28.26 4.14
N ALA A 680 -33.72 -29.47 3.71
CA ALA A 680 -32.37 -29.98 3.65
C ALA A 680 -31.47 -29.15 2.74
N VAL A 681 -32.01 -28.60 1.63
CA VAL A 681 -31.25 -27.77 0.68
C VAL A 681 -30.74 -26.50 1.31
N ALA A 682 -31.50 -25.85 2.20
CA ALA A 682 -31.03 -24.62 2.88
C ALA A 682 -29.90 -24.90 3.87
N GLU A 683 -29.64 -26.15 4.20
CA GLU A 683 -28.59 -26.55 5.16
C GLU A 683 -27.36 -27.17 4.46
N GLU A 684 -27.38 -27.33 3.12
CA GLU A 684 -26.26 -27.88 2.36
C GLU A 684 -25.02 -26.97 2.34
N GLY A 685 -25.21 -25.65 2.41
CA GLY A 685 -24.09 -24.73 2.46
C GLY A 685 -24.47 -23.28 2.67
N PRO A 686 -23.48 -22.42 2.96
CA PRO A 686 -23.74 -21.00 3.21
C PRO A 686 -24.45 -20.28 2.07
N ASN A 687 -24.13 -20.61 0.81
CA ASN A 687 -24.79 -20.03 -0.37
C ASN A 687 -26.28 -20.35 -0.40
N ASP A 688 -26.64 -21.60 -0.17
CA ASP A 688 -28.01 -22.05 -0.22
C ASP A 688 -28.86 -21.59 0.98
N ALA A 689 -28.21 -21.12 2.03
CA ALA A 689 -28.83 -20.44 3.17
C ALA A 689 -28.88 -18.90 3.01
N SER A 690 -28.62 -18.34 1.83
CA SER A 690 -28.65 -16.89 1.58
C SER A 690 -30.04 -16.30 1.80
N VAL A 691 -30.16 -15.28 2.62
CA VAL A 691 -31.41 -14.54 2.81
C VAL A 691 -31.84 -13.91 1.49
N THR A 692 -33.00 -14.33 0.98
CA THR A 692 -33.59 -13.81 -0.25
C THR A 692 -34.69 -12.83 0.07
N LEU A 693 -34.68 -11.67 -0.57
CA LEU A 693 -35.64 -10.60 -0.31
C LEU A 693 -36.47 -10.27 -1.56
N LEU A 694 -37.77 -10.20 -1.36
CA LEU A 694 -38.68 -9.52 -2.28
C LEU A 694 -38.90 -8.08 -1.78
N VAL A 695 -38.35 -7.12 -2.51
CA VAL A 695 -38.37 -5.71 -2.15
C VAL A 695 -39.38 -4.94 -2.99
N ARG A 696 -40.15 -4.10 -2.35
CA ARG A 696 -41.09 -3.15 -3.00
C ARG A 696 -40.78 -1.74 -2.53
N SER A 697 -40.68 -0.80 -3.44
CA SER A 697 -40.44 0.61 -3.13
C SER A 697 -41.11 1.50 -4.15
N ALA A 698 -42.17 2.20 -3.74
CA ALA A 698 -42.94 3.12 -4.61
C ALA A 698 -43.24 2.56 -6.02
N GLY A 699 -43.72 1.34 -6.08
CA GLY A 699 -44.08 0.65 -7.33
C GLY A 699 -42.94 -0.07 -8.04
N LEU A 700 -41.67 0.06 -7.59
CA LEU A 700 -40.56 -0.79 -8.01
C LEU A 700 -40.64 -2.14 -7.29
N THR A 701 -40.47 -3.23 -8.01
CA THR A 701 -40.34 -4.57 -7.44
C THR A 701 -38.96 -5.13 -7.76
N ALA A 702 -38.22 -5.55 -6.75
CA ALA A 702 -36.90 -6.16 -6.90
C ALA A 702 -36.78 -7.48 -6.15
N LEU A 703 -36.09 -8.46 -6.73
CA LEU A 703 -35.75 -9.71 -6.07
C LEU A 703 -34.24 -9.77 -5.89
N LEU A 704 -33.82 -9.96 -4.63
CA LEU A 704 -32.43 -10.07 -4.25
C LEU A 704 -32.16 -11.51 -3.80
N LEU A 705 -31.40 -12.26 -4.61
CA LEU A 705 -31.22 -13.71 -4.44
C LEU A 705 -30.01 -14.08 -3.55
N GLY A 706 -29.20 -13.11 -3.13
CA GLY A 706 -27.91 -13.44 -2.50
C GLY A 706 -27.06 -14.30 -3.44
N ASP A 707 -26.53 -15.40 -2.91
CA ASP A 707 -25.69 -16.34 -3.67
C ASP A 707 -26.33 -17.72 -3.84
N LEU A 708 -27.68 -17.79 -3.78
CA LEU A 708 -28.41 -19.05 -3.97
C LEU A 708 -27.89 -19.82 -5.18
N GLU A 709 -27.66 -21.13 -4.99
CA GLU A 709 -27.27 -22.05 -6.03
C GLU A 709 -28.54 -22.76 -6.64
N PRO A 710 -28.41 -23.46 -7.75
CA PRO A 710 -29.59 -24.00 -8.45
C PRO A 710 -30.57 -24.81 -7.59
N PRO A 711 -30.12 -25.68 -6.65
CA PRO A 711 -31.06 -26.44 -5.82
C PRO A 711 -31.93 -25.54 -4.95
N ALA A 712 -31.34 -24.50 -4.33
CA ALA A 712 -32.06 -23.54 -3.51
C ALA A 712 -32.94 -22.59 -4.35
N GLN A 713 -32.49 -22.21 -5.56
CA GLN A 713 -33.29 -21.43 -6.51
C GLN A 713 -34.55 -22.22 -6.96
N GLU A 714 -34.44 -23.53 -7.20
CA GLU A 714 -35.54 -24.40 -7.52
C GLU A 714 -36.51 -24.53 -6.34
N ALA A 715 -35.98 -24.79 -5.14
CA ALA A 715 -36.81 -24.89 -3.93
C ALA A 715 -37.54 -23.56 -3.62
N LEU A 716 -36.87 -22.43 -3.80
CA LEU A 716 -37.50 -21.10 -3.68
C LEU A 716 -38.65 -20.91 -4.65
N ARG A 717 -38.48 -21.32 -5.92
CA ARG A 717 -39.52 -21.23 -6.97
C ARG A 717 -40.73 -22.14 -6.64
N GLU A 718 -40.47 -23.33 -6.08
CA GLU A 718 -41.51 -24.27 -5.66
C GLU A 718 -42.28 -23.77 -4.43
N ALA A 719 -41.55 -23.19 -3.45
CA ALA A 719 -42.15 -22.61 -2.25
C ALA A 719 -42.98 -21.34 -2.56
N HIS A 720 -42.61 -20.61 -3.61
CA HIS A 720 -43.21 -19.33 -3.99
C HIS A 720 -43.69 -19.34 -5.45
N PRO A 721 -44.69 -20.13 -5.82
CA PRO A 721 -45.21 -20.22 -7.20
C PRO A 721 -45.86 -18.92 -7.67
N GLU A 722 -46.18 -18.00 -6.75
CA GLU A 722 -46.70 -16.67 -7.03
C GLU A 722 -45.62 -15.70 -7.54
N LEU A 723 -44.33 -15.98 -7.39
CA LEU A 723 -43.27 -15.17 -7.93
C LEU A 723 -43.40 -15.01 -9.43
N ARG A 724 -43.62 -13.78 -9.87
CA ARG A 724 -43.83 -13.39 -11.27
C ARG A 724 -42.78 -12.37 -11.68
N ALA A 725 -43.01 -11.72 -12.82
CA ALA A 725 -42.15 -10.69 -13.36
C ALA A 725 -41.78 -9.64 -12.31
N VAL A 726 -40.48 -9.35 -12.17
CA VAL A 726 -39.90 -8.31 -11.32
C VAL A 726 -39.27 -7.23 -12.18
N ASP A 727 -39.23 -6.01 -11.68
CA ASP A 727 -38.55 -4.91 -12.39
C ASP A 727 -37.03 -5.10 -12.35
N VAL A 728 -36.49 -5.48 -11.19
CA VAL A 728 -35.05 -5.63 -10.97
C VAL A 728 -34.76 -7.02 -10.38
N LEU A 729 -33.77 -7.68 -10.94
CA LEU A 729 -33.22 -8.92 -10.39
C LEU A 729 -31.76 -8.69 -10.01
N LYS A 730 -31.37 -8.80 -8.72
CA LYS A 730 -29.99 -9.06 -8.37
C LYS A 730 -29.70 -10.54 -8.68
N VAL A 731 -28.84 -10.76 -9.65
CA VAL A 731 -28.49 -12.10 -10.12
C VAL A 731 -27.73 -12.85 -9.04
N ALA A 732 -28.12 -14.10 -8.81
CA ALA A 732 -27.50 -14.92 -7.78
C ALA A 732 -26.02 -15.18 -8.06
N HIS A 733 -25.24 -15.31 -7.00
CA HIS A 733 -23.84 -15.76 -6.99
C HIS A 733 -22.99 -15.05 -8.04
N HIS A 734 -23.04 -13.70 -8.05
CA HIS A 734 -22.29 -12.80 -8.95
C HIS A 734 -22.42 -13.14 -10.45
N GLY A 735 -23.52 -13.76 -10.84
CA GLY A 735 -23.73 -14.21 -12.22
C GLY A 735 -22.97 -15.47 -12.59
N SER A 736 -22.78 -16.41 -11.65
CA SER A 736 -22.15 -17.72 -11.91
C SER A 736 -22.84 -18.46 -13.06
N ALA A 737 -22.15 -19.45 -13.66
CA ALA A 737 -22.70 -20.27 -14.73
C ALA A 737 -23.86 -21.18 -14.26
N HIS A 738 -23.97 -21.39 -12.95
CA HIS A 738 -24.94 -22.25 -12.30
C HIS A 738 -26.14 -21.41 -11.84
N GLN A 739 -27.22 -21.45 -12.64
CA GLN A 739 -28.50 -20.76 -12.39
C GLN A 739 -29.63 -21.67 -12.74
N ASP A 740 -30.77 -21.55 -12.04
CA ASP A 740 -32.02 -22.19 -12.49
C ASP A 740 -32.65 -21.41 -13.66
N PRO A 741 -32.70 -21.99 -14.88
CA PRO A 741 -33.25 -21.28 -16.03
C PRO A 741 -34.77 -21.13 -15.94
N HIS A 742 -35.45 -21.93 -15.11
CA HIS A 742 -36.89 -21.81 -14.91
C HIS A 742 -37.23 -20.63 -14.04
N LEU A 743 -36.44 -20.36 -12.99
CA LEU A 743 -36.59 -19.17 -12.15
C LEU A 743 -36.38 -17.91 -12.99
N ILE A 744 -35.29 -17.80 -13.75
CA ILE A 744 -35.01 -16.64 -14.61
C ILE A 744 -36.19 -16.43 -15.60
N ARG A 745 -36.73 -17.47 -16.20
CA ARG A 745 -37.88 -17.37 -17.12
C ARG A 745 -39.15 -16.93 -16.42
N ALA A 746 -39.41 -17.35 -15.19
CA ALA A 746 -40.58 -16.95 -14.41
C ALA A 746 -40.52 -15.46 -14.04
N LEU A 747 -39.33 -14.98 -13.61
CA LEU A 747 -39.11 -13.63 -13.14
C LEU A 747 -39.10 -12.55 -14.24
N ARG A 748 -38.71 -12.90 -15.48
CA ARG A 748 -38.62 -11.96 -16.63
C ARG A 748 -38.17 -10.56 -16.23
N PRO A 749 -37.01 -10.41 -15.62
CA PRO A 749 -36.58 -9.08 -15.10
C PRO A 749 -36.41 -8.09 -16.25
N ARG A 750 -36.80 -6.84 -16.02
CA ARG A 750 -36.52 -5.73 -16.95
C ARG A 750 -35.05 -5.33 -16.86
N LEU A 751 -34.52 -5.30 -15.63
CA LEU A 751 -33.14 -4.98 -15.32
C LEU A 751 -32.54 -6.12 -14.49
N ALA A 752 -31.41 -6.65 -14.94
CA ALA A 752 -30.61 -7.61 -14.19
C ALA A 752 -29.32 -6.90 -13.72
N VAL A 753 -29.12 -6.84 -12.42
CA VAL A 753 -27.91 -6.27 -11.81
C VAL A 753 -26.99 -7.40 -11.38
N VAL A 754 -25.77 -7.39 -11.87
CA VAL A 754 -24.71 -8.35 -11.54
C VAL A 754 -23.63 -7.61 -10.78
N SER A 755 -23.46 -7.95 -9.50
CA SER A 755 -22.36 -7.44 -8.68
C SER A 755 -21.17 -8.38 -8.81
N ALA A 756 -20.08 -7.93 -9.41
CA ALA A 756 -18.88 -8.74 -9.66
C ALA A 756 -17.63 -7.84 -9.68
N GLY A 757 -16.48 -8.42 -9.45
CA GLY A 757 -15.20 -7.72 -9.46
C GLY A 757 -14.47 -7.81 -10.79
N ALA A 758 -13.86 -6.72 -11.22
CA ALA A 758 -13.03 -6.69 -12.42
C ALA A 758 -11.84 -7.66 -12.27
N GLY A 759 -11.62 -8.50 -13.30
CA GLY A 759 -10.51 -9.44 -13.32
C GLY A 759 -10.58 -10.56 -12.28
N ASN A 760 -11.78 -10.88 -11.76
CA ASN A 760 -11.93 -11.95 -10.80
C ASN A 760 -11.54 -13.32 -11.41
N PRO A 761 -10.94 -14.24 -10.60
CA PRO A 761 -10.45 -15.52 -11.11
C PRO A 761 -11.54 -16.59 -11.29
N TYR A 762 -12.81 -16.29 -10.96
CA TYR A 762 -13.93 -17.26 -10.98
C TYR A 762 -14.62 -17.32 -12.33
N GLY A 763 -14.33 -16.37 -13.23
CA GLY A 763 -15.03 -16.26 -14.51
C GLY A 763 -16.47 -15.76 -14.38
N HIS A 764 -16.79 -15.05 -13.30
CA HIS A 764 -18.05 -14.37 -13.06
C HIS A 764 -17.99 -12.92 -13.58
N PRO A 765 -19.09 -12.42 -14.19
CA PRO A 765 -20.29 -13.17 -14.58
C PRO A 765 -20.05 -14.09 -15.80
N SER A 766 -20.70 -15.23 -15.79
CA SER A 766 -20.64 -16.19 -16.88
C SER A 766 -21.33 -15.66 -18.15
N PRO A 767 -20.71 -15.81 -19.34
CA PRO A 767 -21.37 -15.47 -20.61
C PRO A 767 -22.71 -16.20 -20.82
N ARG A 768 -22.83 -17.45 -20.30
CA ARG A 768 -24.07 -18.22 -20.36
C ARG A 768 -25.20 -17.54 -19.60
N THR A 769 -24.94 -17.09 -18.38
CA THR A 769 -25.93 -16.40 -17.54
C THR A 769 -26.33 -15.07 -18.13
N LEU A 770 -25.33 -14.27 -18.60
CA LEU A 770 -25.61 -13.02 -19.28
C LEU A 770 -26.43 -13.20 -20.55
N GLY A 771 -26.15 -14.27 -21.33
CA GLY A 771 -26.92 -14.63 -22.52
C GLY A 771 -28.36 -15.00 -22.21
N ALA A 772 -28.59 -15.81 -21.16
CA ALA A 772 -29.91 -16.22 -20.72
C ALA A 772 -30.77 -15.01 -20.28
N LEU A 773 -30.19 -14.07 -19.50
CA LEU A 773 -30.90 -12.86 -19.07
C LEU A 773 -31.27 -11.95 -20.25
N ARG A 774 -30.35 -11.74 -21.19
CA ARG A 774 -30.61 -10.92 -22.39
C ARG A 774 -31.66 -11.55 -23.30
N GLN A 775 -31.69 -12.87 -23.44
CA GLN A 775 -32.71 -13.61 -24.18
C GLN A 775 -34.12 -13.45 -23.58
N GLN A 776 -34.20 -13.19 -22.26
CA GLN A 776 -35.49 -12.85 -21.60
C GLN A 776 -35.83 -11.35 -21.72
N GLY A 777 -35.04 -10.55 -22.46
CA GLY A 777 -35.27 -9.13 -22.64
C GLY A 777 -34.73 -8.23 -21.51
N ALA A 778 -33.96 -8.77 -20.57
CA ALA A 778 -33.38 -7.97 -19.51
C ALA A 778 -32.24 -7.06 -20.00
N ALA A 779 -32.26 -5.78 -19.59
CA ALA A 779 -31.07 -4.94 -19.61
C ALA A 779 -30.11 -5.44 -18.50
N VAL A 780 -28.88 -5.79 -18.88
CA VAL A 780 -27.92 -6.36 -17.93
C VAL A 780 -26.85 -5.32 -17.63
N LEU A 781 -26.75 -4.90 -16.36
CA LEU A 781 -25.71 -4.00 -15.84
C LEU A 781 -24.80 -4.74 -14.87
N ARG A 782 -23.51 -4.40 -14.92
CA ARG A 782 -22.45 -5.12 -14.20
C ARG A 782 -21.56 -4.13 -13.46
N THR A 783 -21.33 -4.36 -12.17
CA THR A 783 -20.48 -3.44 -11.40
C THR A 783 -19.01 -3.44 -11.85
N ASP A 784 -18.51 -4.55 -12.40
CA ASP A 784 -17.12 -4.68 -12.89
C ASP A 784 -16.82 -3.92 -14.20
N THR A 785 -17.85 -3.59 -14.99
CA THR A 785 -17.70 -2.85 -16.26
C THR A 785 -18.39 -1.50 -16.25
N ASP A 786 -19.52 -1.40 -15.58
CA ASP A 786 -20.39 -0.22 -15.58
C ASP A 786 -20.21 0.63 -14.30
N GLY A 787 -19.43 0.12 -13.32
CA GLY A 787 -19.29 0.73 -12.00
C GLY A 787 -20.56 0.60 -11.16
N PRO A 788 -20.72 1.40 -10.09
CA PRO A 788 -21.91 1.34 -9.26
C PRO A 788 -23.17 1.70 -10.06
N VAL A 789 -24.25 0.97 -9.80
CA VAL A 789 -25.54 1.08 -10.49
C VAL A 789 -26.58 1.65 -9.55
N ALA A 790 -27.31 2.69 -9.92
CA ALA A 790 -28.46 3.21 -9.16
C ALA A 790 -29.73 3.13 -10.01
N VAL A 791 -30.78 2.56 -9.45
CA VAL A 791 -32.06 2.30 -10.11
C VAL A 791 -33.11 3.33 -9.65
N THR A 792 -33.82 3.88 -10.61
CA THR A 792 -34.94 4.80 -10.39
C THR A 792 -36.18 4.33 -11.16
N GLY A 793 -37.32 4.93 -10.86
CA GLY A 793 -38.61 4.61 -11.54
C GLY A 793 -39.20 3.27 -11.10
N SER A 794 -40.22 2.83 -11.80
CA SER A 794 -40.93 1.57 -11.55
C SER A 794 -41.62 1.05 -12.83
N GLY A 795 -41.87 -0.25 -12.93
CA GLY A 795 -42.54 -0.85 -14.08
C GLY A 795 -41.84 -0.48 -15.40
N ALA A 796 -42.61 -0.01 -16.39
CA ALA A 796 -42.07 0.38 -17.71
C ALA A 796 -41.12 1.59 -17.66
N ALA A 797 -41.14 2.40 -16.60
CA ALA A 797 -40.29 3.56 -16.40
C ALA A 797 -39.04 3.27 -15.57
N VAL A 798 -38.71 2.00 -15.31
CA VAL A 798 -37.46 1.62 -14.62
C VAL A 798 -36.28 2.05 -15.47
N THR A 799 -35.41 2.86 -14.86
CA THR A 799 -34.16 3.30 -15.46
C THR A 799 -33.01 3.06 -14.50
N ALA A 800 -31.81 2.95 -15.01
CA ALA A 800 -30.60 2.82 -14.22
C ALA A 800 -29.55 3.82 -14.69
N VAL A 801 -28.87 4.40 -13.73
CA VAL A 801 -27.72 5.27 -13.94
C VAL A 801 -26.49 4.58 -13.41
N THR A 802 -25.47 4.52 -14.24
CA THR A 802 -24.16 3.96 -13.87
C THR A 802 -23.17 5.09 -13.70
N ARG A 803 -22.16 4.85 -12.88
CA ARG A 803 -21.02 5.75 -12.77
C ARG A 803 -19.78 4.93 -13.12
N PRO A 804 -19.27 5.02 -14.37
CA PRO A 804 -18.07 4.27 -14.74
C PRO A 804 -16.97 4.42 -13.69
N ALA A 805 -16.25 3.34 -13.40
CA ALA A 805 -15.09 3.40 -12.51
C ALA A 805 -14.12 4.46 -13.04
N PRO A 806 -13.57 5.30 -12.18
CA PRO A 806 -12.66 6.39 -12.56
C PRO A 806 -11.39 5.87 -13.20
#